data_822193c0d40e4ab4df5e809c323ddc5f
#
_entry.id   822193c0d40e4ab4df5e809c323ddc5f
#
_cell.length_a   1.000
_cell.length_b   1.000
_cell.length_c   1.000
_cell.angle_alpha   90.00
_cell.angle_beta   90.00
_cell.angle_gamma   90.00
#
_symmetry.space_group_name_H-M   'P 1'
#
loop_
_entity.id
_entity.type
_entity.pdbx_description
1 polymer ?
#
loop_
_entity_poly.entity_id
_entity_poly.type
_entity_poly.pdbx_seq_one_letter_code
_entity_poly.pdbx_strand_id
1 'polypeptide(L)'
;MKEALLKQLAHYRLLSRLGAGGMGEIHLAEDARLGRKVALKILPAEFVADADRVRRFEQEARAVSALNHPNILVIYEVGKEHGVHFIVTEFIEGQTLRQKLNEEKLKVGETLDVAVQIAEALQAAHATGIVHRDIKPENIMLRPDGYVKVLDFGLARVNEKSQPNYSPDSPTIEYIETNPGTVMGTAHYMSPEQVRGLKVDARSDIFSLGIVLYEMLTGHQPFTGQTMSDVLAAILRAEPQPLAHYIPSIPAGLERCLARALHKDSGARYQIISELLNDLKRLRQQLQFEDQATMILGSGINLTTATQISSAPRKARTRKAIDSLAVLPLINASNDPNLEYLSDGITESIINSLLQLPKLRVVPRSTVFRYKGQNIDAQEAGQELGVRAVFVGRILQVGDAIILKAELIDVANQSQLWGEQYRHQSKDILTLEAEISADISEKLRLRLTGEEKKKLVKRYTENTEAYHLYLKGRYFTNKRTTDWIKKGIEHFQQAIDLDPNYALAYTGLADAYSFLASSTGGYPPRDIYPKAEAAALQALELDDTLGEAHSTLGFCRLLFDWDFAAAECEYKRAIELSPNYANAHDGYSFYLKATGQHTAAIRECQRAQELDPLSLFATLSLGWAYYFARDYDAALTQTRKVLEMDTNFGFAHWHAGKVYLQKGMFPEAVIALRQALNLVGGTPPFISFLGHAYAKAGKPREARQMLAQLLRLAQKQYVSSYFIALIYLGLGETDQTFAWLEQAYEERSGFLAFINVEPMLDDLRGDARFEDLLERVRLL
;
A
#
# COMPACT_ATOMS: atom_id res chain seq x y z
N MET A 1 -5.55 -53.77 -23.09
CA MET A 1 -6.21 -52.73 -22.28
C MET A 1 -5.21 -51.83 -21.57
N LYS A 2 -4.12 -52.31 -20.97
CA LYS A 2 -3.05 -51.48 -20.37
C LYS A 2 -2.30 -50.58 -21.40
N GLU A 3 -2.04 -51.05 -22.62
CA GLU A 3 -1.33 -50.27 -23.64
C GLU A 3 -2.17 -49.17 -24.32
N ALA A 4 -3.49 -49.25 -24.32
CA ALA A 4 -4.39 -48.22 -24.85
C ALA A 4 -4.61 -47.09 -23.82
N LEU A 5 -4.55 -47.40 -22.53
CA LEU A 5 -4.56 -46.43 -21.42
C LEU A 5 -3.29 -45.55 -21.37
N LEU A 6 -2.19 -45.97 -22.00
CA LEU A 6 -0.91 -45.25 -22.08
C LEU A 6 -0.88 -44.14 -23.14
N LYS A 7 -1.96 -43.96 -23.95
CA LYS A 7 -2.00 -42.90 -24.95
C LYS A 7 -2.99 -41.76 -24.66
N GLN A 8 -4.01 -42.00 -23.82
CA GLN A 8 -5.04 -41.00 -23.50
C GLN A 8 -5.63 -41.27 -22.13
N LEU A 9 -5.74 -40.20 -21.33
CA LEU A 9 -6.44 -40.21 -20.03
C LEU A 9 -7.45 -39.06 -20.04
N ALA A 10 -8.75 -39.38 -19.93
CA ALA A 10 -9.86 -38.46 -20.16
C ALA A 10 -9.73 -37.80 -21.57
N HIS A 11 -9.72 -36.47 -21.62
CA HIS A 11 -9.52 -35.73 -22.88
C HIS A 11 -8.05 -35.29 -23.08
N TYR A 12 -7.10 -35.80 -22.28
CA TYR A 12 -5.70 -35.48 -22.36
C TYR A 12 -4.95 -36.56 -23.17
N ARG A 13 -4.29 -36.16 -24.25
CA ARG A 13 -3.44 -37.04 -25.06
C ARG A 13 -2.03 -36.98 -24.51
N LEU A 14 -1.51 -38.11 -24.00
CA LEU A 14 -0.15 -38.19 -23.47
C LEU A 14 0.85 -38.15 -24.62
N LEU A 15 1.85 -37.25 -24.50
CA LEU A 15 2.87 -37.03 -25.54
C LEU A 15 4.21 -37.69 -25.18
N SER A 16 4.74 -37.40 -23.98
CA SER A 16 6.01 -37.93 -23.48
C SER A 16 6.02 -37.93 -21.96
N ARG A 17 6.85 -38.79 -21.39
CA ARG A 17 7.11 -38.79 -19.94
C ARG A 17 8.11 -37.71 -19.61
N LEU A 18 7.77 -36.83 -18.66
CA LEU A 18 8.64 -35.75 -18.17
C LEU A 18 9.48 -36.18 -16.96
N GLY A 19 8.92 -37.05 -16.11
CA GLY A 19 9.60 -37.52 -14.92
C GLY A 19 8.82 -38.59 -14.16
N ALA A 20 9.48 -39.21 -13.18
CA ALA A 20 8.86 -40.09 -12.20
C ALA A 20 9.49 -39.86 -10.84
N GLY A 21 8.70 -39.91 -9.78
CA GLY A 21 9.14 -39.78 -8.40
C GLY A 21 8.22 -40.53 -7.45
N GLY A 22 8.49 -40.43 -6.15
CA GLY A 22 7.72 -41.10 -5.12
C GLY A 22 6.22 -40.77 -5.06
N MET A 23 5.79 -39.75 -5.82
CA MET A 23 4.39 -39.31 -5.91
C MET A 23 3.74 -39.59 -7.25
N GLY A 24 4.37 -40.43 -8.10
CA GLY A 24 3.82 -40.83 -9.37
C GLY A 24 4.62 -40.40 -10.58
N GLU A 25 4.00 -40.58 -11.73
CA GLU A 25 4.59 -40.24 -13.04
C GLU A 25 4.03 -38.94 -13.56
N ILE A 26 4.91 -38.08 -14.12
CA ILE A 26 4.52 -36.82 -14.75
C ILE A 26 4.70 -36.97 -16.25
N HIS A 27 3.66 -36.68 -16.99
CA HIS A 27 3.63 -36.74 -18.44
C HIS A 27 3.35 -35.36 -19.05
N LEU A 28 4.03 -35.02 -20.13
CA LEU A 28 3.59 -33.99 -21.05
C LEU A 28 2.36 -34.50 -21.78
N ALA A 29 1.28 -33.76 -21.75
CA ALA A 29 0.04 -34.09 -22.45
C ALA A 29 -0.50 -32.89 -23.21
N GLU A 30 -1.40 -33.14 -24.15
CA GLU A 30 -2.15 -32.13 -24.87
C GLU A 30 -3.62 -32.22 -24.45
N ASP A 31 -4.18 -31.10 -23.99
CA ASP A 31 -5.61 -30.92 -23.76
C ASP A 31 -6.31 -30.88 -25.12
N ALA A 32 -6.99 -31.97 -25.52
CA ALA A 32 -7.64 -32.08 -26.80
C ALA A 32 -8.83 -31.12 -27.00
N ARG A 33 -9.38 -30.53 -25.93
CA ARG A 33 -10.48 -29.56 -25.96
C ARG A 33 -9.99 -28.14 -26.21
N LEU A 34 -8.83 -27.79 -25.60
CA LEU A 34 -8.29 -26.42 -25.63
C LEU A 34 -7.06 -26.27 -26.53
N GLY A 35 -6.49 -27.38 -27.05
CA GLY A 35 -5.33 -27.37 -27.92
C GLY A 35 -4.04 -26.89 -27.27
N ARG A 36 -3.92 -27.04 -25.94
CA ARG A 36 -2.75 -26.56 -25.18
C ARG A 36 -1.96 -27.69 -24.53
N LYS A 37 -0.65 -27.47 -24.36
CA LYS A 37 0.22 -28.39 -23.60
C LYS A 37 -0.04 -28.26 -22.10
N VAL A 38 -0.08 -29.38 -21.40
CA VAL A 38 -0.29 -29.48 -19.95
C VAL A 38 0.69 -30.50 -19.38
N ALA A 39 1.00 -30.39 -18.08
CA ALA A 39 1.67 -31.43 -17.34
C ALA A 39 0.62 -32.24 -16.57
N LEU A 40 0.63 -33.57 -16.78
CA LEU A 40 -0.32 -34.49 -16.18
C LEU A 40 0.42 -35.42 -15.22
N LYS A 41 0.12 -35.32 -13.92
CA LYS A 41 0.70 -36.11 -12.84
C LYS A 41 -0.26 -37.23 -12.47
N ILE A 42 0.18 -38.48 -12.64
CA ILE A 42 -0.60 -39.69 -12.31
C ILE A 42 -0.17 -40.17 -10.95
N LEU A 43 -1.16 -40.39 -10.04
CA LEU A 43 -0.88 -40.85 -8.68
C LEU A 43 -0.63 -42.37 -8.66
N PRO A 44 0.34 -42.88 -7.84
CA PRO A 44 0.61 -44.29 -7.71
C PRO A 44 -0.58 -45.07 -7.13
N ALA A 45 -0.75 -46.33 -7.55
CA ALA A 45 -1.83 -47.19 -7.05
C ALA A 45 -1.78 -47.39 -5.51
N GLU A 46 -0.58 -47.45 -4.93
CA GLU A 46 -0.36 -47.56 -3.48
C GLU A 46 -0.84 -46.31 -2.72
N PHE A 47 -0.76 -45.14 -3.34
CA PHE A 47 -1.28 -43.88 -2.77
C PHE A 47 -2.80 -43.86 -2.78
N VAL A 48 -3.41 -44.42 -3.81
CA VAL A 48 -4.87 -44.45 -4.03
C VAL A 48 -5.56 -45.51 -3.16
N ALA A 49 -4.84 -46.46 -2.59
CA ALA A 49 -5.39 -47.50 -1.71
C ALA A 49 -5.94 -46.95 -0.38
N ASP A 50 -5.51 -45.74 0.06
CA ASP A 50 -5.98 -45.06 1.27
C ASP A 50 -6.95 -43.94 0.89
N ALA A 51 -8.25 -44.16 1.09
CA ALA A 51 -9.31 -43.20 0.74
C ALA A 51 -9.22 -41.87 1.53
N ASP A 52 -8.77 -41.90 2.78
CA ASP A 52 -8.60 -40.66 3.58
C ASP A 52 -7.41 -39.86 3.13
N ARG A 53 -6.37 -40.52 2.64
CA ARG A 53 -5.18 -39.87 2.04
C ARG A 53 -5.53 -39.19 0.71
N VAL A 54 -6.32 -39.87 -0.12
CA VAL A 54 -6.82 -39.28 -1.39
C VAL A 54 -7.71 -38.06 -1.13
N ARG A 55 -8.64 -38.17 -0.18
CA ARG A 55 -9.55 -37.05 0.15
C ARG A 55 -8.81 -35.83 0.65
N ARG A 56 -7.80 -35.98 1.50
CA ARG A 56 -6.96 -34.87 1.99
C ARG A 56 -6.14 -34.25 0.86
N PHE A 57 -5.56 -35.08 0.01
CA PHE A 57 -4.83 -34.63 -1.17
C PHE A 57 -5.71 -33.81 -2.12
N GLU A 58 -6.96 -34.24 -2.38
CA GLU A 58 -7.90 -33.46 -3.21
C GLU A 58 -8.29 -32.15 -2.56
N GLN A 59 -8.43 -32.11 -1.22
CA GLN A 59 -8.71 -30.85 -0.51
C GLN A 59 -7.54 -29.88 -0.59
N GLU A 60 -6.30 -30.35 -0.39
CA GLU A 60 -5.10 -29.54 -0.51
C GLU A 60 -4.90 -29.04 -1.94
N ALA A 61 -5.08 -29.89 -2.96
CA ALA A 61 -4.99 -29.51 -4.35
C ALA A 61 -6.04 -28.42 -4.72
N ARG A 62 -7.26 -28.53 -4.19
CA ARG A 62 -8.30 -27.49 -4.35
C ARG A 62 -7.93 -26.17 -3.67
N ALA A 63 -7.34 -26.23 -2.47
CA ALA A 63 -6.88 -25.03 -1.78
C ALA A 63 -5.77 -24.31 -2.56
N VAL A 64 -4.81 -25.07 -3.09
CA VAL A 64 -3.73 -24.54 -3.93
C VAL A 64 -4.27 -24.00 -5.28
N SER A 65 -5.27 -24.67 -5.88
CA SER A 65 -5.87 -24.22 -7.14
C SER A 65 -6.58 -22.86 -7.04
N ALA A 66 -6.94 -22.44 -5.83
CA ALA A 66 -7.51 -21.11 -5.58
C ALA A 66 -6.45 -19.99 -5.52
N LEU A 67 -5.14 -20.34 -5.46
CA LEU A 67 -4.05 -19.39 -5.47
C LEU A 67 -3.80 -18.89 -6.89
N ASN A 68 -3.97 -17.59 -7.10
CA ASN A 68 -3.63 -16.94 -8.36
C ASN A 68 -2.41 -16.04 -8.18
N HIS A 69 -1.23 -16.57 -8.48
CA HIS A 69 0.03 -15.84 -8.35
C HIS A 69 1.01 -16.22 -9.47
N PRO A 70 1.73 -15.27 -10.09
CA PRO A 70 2.62 -15.56 -11.22
C PRO A 70 3.72 -16.59 -10.90
N ASN A 71 4.18 -16.65 -9.67
CA ASN A 71 5.24 -17.56 -9.23
C ASN A 71 4.73 -18.87 -8.60
N ILE A 72 3.44 -19.18 -8.64
CA ILE A 72 2.86 -20.45 -8.18
C ILE A 72 2.39 -21.26 -9.39
N LEU A 73 2.60 -22.58 -9.35
CA LEU A 73 2.10 -23.49 -10.38
C LEU A 73 0.58 -23.50 -10.42
N VAL A 74 -0.01 -23.30 -11.60
CA VAL A 74 -1.47 -23.32 -11.78
C VAL A 74 -1.97 -24.75 -11.93
N ILE A 75 -2.89 -25.17 -11.09
CA ILE A 75 -3.61 -26.45 -11.20
C ILE A 75 -4.88 -26.20 -12.03
N TYR A 76 -5.02 -26.91 -13.14
CA TYR A 76 -6.19 -26.80 -14.02
C TYR A 76 -7.31 -27.75 -13.64
N GLU A 77 -6.95 -28.98 -13.24
CA GLU A 77 -7.94 -30.02 -12.97
C GLU A 77 -7.36 -31.06 -11.98
N VAL A 78 -8.22 -31.57 -11.09
CA VAL A 78 -7.98 -32.76 -10.30
C VAL A 78 -9.05 -33.76 -10.69
N GLY A 79 -8.67 -34.87 -11.31
CA GLY A 79 -9.60 -35.81 -11.92
C GLY A 79 -9.37 -37.27 -11.52
N LYS A 80 -10.40 -38.08 -11.83
CA LYS A 80 -10.37 -39.54 -11.68
C LYS A 80 -10.99 -40.19 -12.91
N GLU A 81 -10.24 -41.06 -13.58
CA GLU A 81 -10.73 -41.77 -14.76
C GLU A 81 -10.27 -43.27 -14.67
N HIS A 82 -11.20 -44.19 -14.87
CA HIS A 82 -10.95 -45.63 -14.84
C HIS A 82 -10.16 -46.10 -13.58
N GLY A 83 -10.40 -45.46 -12.42
CA GLY A 83 -9.69 -45.77 -11.18
C GLY A 83 -8.31 -45.11 -11.03
N VAL A 84 -7.86 -44.38 -12.03
CA VAL A 84 -6.61 -43.62 -12.01
C VAL A 84 -6.89 -42.17 -11.56
N HIS A 85 -6.24 -41.75 -10.49
CA HIS A 85 -6.31 -40.35 -10.03
C HIS A 85 -5.18 -39.53 -10.67
N PHE A 86 -5.48 -38.32 -11.12
CA PHE A 86 -4.50 -37.46 -11.78
C PHE A 86 -4.72 -35.99 -11.43
N ILE A 87 -3.64 -35.21 -11.57
CA ILE A 87 -3.67 -33.74 -11.55
C ILE A 87 -3.17 -33.21 -12.87
N VAL A 88 -3.83 -32.20 -13.38
CA VAL A 88 -3.44 -31.45 -14.58
C VAL A 88 -3.00 -30.06 -14.18
N THR A 89 -1.80 -29.68 -14.58
CA THR A 89 -1.22 -28.35 -14.31
C THR A 89 -0.78 -27.67 -15.59
N GLU A 90 -0.43 -26.39 -15.48
CA GLU A 90 0.28 -25.72 -16.55
C GLU A 90 1.58 -26.45 -16.87
N PHE A 91 1.91 -26.53 -18.16
CA PHE A 91 3.24 -27.01 -18.59
C PHE A 91 4.20 -25.82 -18.61
N ILE A 92 5.28 -25.92 -17.85
CA ILE A 92 6.28 -24.87 -17.73
C ILE A 92 7.47 -25.22 -18.61
N GLU A 93 7.76 -24.39 -19.62
CA GLU A 93 9.00 -24.49 -20.39
C GLU A 93 10.15 -23.90 -19.56
N GLY A 94 11.19 -24.72 -19.29
CA GLY A 94 12.32 -24.31 -18.46
C GLY A 94 13.03 -25.49 -17.84
N GLN A 95 13.88 -25.22 -16.85
CA GLN A 95 14.61 -26.23 -16.08
C GLN A 95 14.38 -26.07 -14.59
N THR A 96 14.57 -27.12 -13.81
CA THR A 96 14.52 -27.01 -12.35
C THR A 96 15.74 -26.26 -11.82
N LEU A 97 15.58 -25.60 -10.66
CA LEU A 97 16.72 -24.98 -9.98
C LEU A 97 17.81 -25.98 -9.67
N ARG A 98 17.46 -27.26 -9.41
CA ARG A 98 18.41 -28.35 -9.23
C ARG A 98 19.28 -28.58 -10.49
N GLN A 99 18.65 -28.63 -11.67
CA GLN A 99 19.37 -28.76 -12.94
C GLN A 99 20.32 -27.59 -13.14
N LYS A 100 19.85 -26.37 -12.91
CA LYS A 100 20.66 -25.14 -13.01
C LYS A 100 21.88 -25.17 -12.08
N LEU A 101 21.68 -25.56 -10.79
CA LEU A 101 22.77 -25.64 -9.81
C LEU A 101 23.78 -26.73 -10.10
N ASN A 102 23.39 -27.80 -10.83
CA ASN A 102 24.32 -28.84 -11.29
C ASN A 102 25.17 -28.39 -12.48
N GLU A 103 24.69 -27.43 -13.27
CA GLU A 103 25.38 -26.90 -14.44
C GLU A 103 26.35 -25.78 -14.07
N GLU A 104 25.91 -24.84 -13.26
CA GLU A 104 26.73 -23.67 -12.89
C GLU A 104 26.27 -23.05 -11.56
N LYS A 105 27.22 -22.37 -10.91
CA LYS A 105 26.95 -21.56 -9.73
C LYS A 105 26.28 -20.24 -10.14
N LEU A 106 25.20 -19.88 -9.44
CA LEU A 106 24.51 -18.60 -9.65
C LEU A 106 25.32 -17.43 -9.11
N LYS A 107 25.27 -16.31 -9.81
CA LYS A 107 25.79 -15.04 -9.29
C LYS A 107 24.89 -14.54 -8.14
N VAL A 108 25.45 -13.71 -7.24
CA VAL A 108 24.71 -13.19 -6.09
C VAL A 108 23.44 -12.45 -6.52
N GLY A 109 23.51 -11.64 -7.60
CA GLY A 109 22.34 -10.93 -8.16
C GLY A 109 21.26 -11.89 -8.63
N GLU A 110 21.62 -12.90 -9.46
CA GLU A 110 20.68 -13.92 -9.94
C GLU A 110 20.06 -14.72 -8.80
N THR A 111 20.87 -15.05 -7.79
CA THR A 111 20.40 -15.74 -6.58
C THR A 111 19.30 -14.93 -5.86
N LEU A 112 19.52 -13.62 -5.71
CA LEU A 112 18.53 -12.75 -5.10
C LEU A 112 17.28 -12.59 -5.95
N ASP A 113 17.40 -12.53 -7.28
CA ASP A 113 16.26 -12.49 -8.20
C ASP A 113 15.37 -13.73 -8.08
N VAL A 114 15.97 -14.91 -7.97
CA VAL A 114 15.26 -16.17 -7.76
C VAL A 114 14.65 -16.24 -6.36
N ALA A 115 15.41 -15.89 -5.31
CA ALA A 115 14.95 -15.96 -3.93
C ALA A 115 13.78 -15.00 -3.64
N VAL A 116 13.79 -13.80 -4.22
CA VAL A 116 12.69 -12.84 -4.11
C VAL A 116 11.41 -13.44 -4.68
N GLN A 117 11.44 -14.03 -5.87
CA GLN A 117 10.25 -14.62 -6.50
C GLN A 117 9.72 -15.83 -5.75
N ILE A 118 10.60 -16.68 -5.16
CA ILE A 118 10.17 -17.78 -4.28
C ILE A 118 9.48 -17.21 -3.02
N ALA A 119 10.07 -16.20 -2.41
CA ALA A 119 9.49 -15.58 -1.20
C ALA A 119 8.15 -14.89 -1.49
N GLU A 120 7.94 -14.31 -2.68
CA GLU A 120 6.64 -13.77 -3.14
C GLU A 120 5.58 -14.87 -3.29
N ALA A 121 5.94 -16.01 -3.87
CA ALA A 121 5.07 -17.18 -3.96
C ALA A 121 4.66 -17.69 -2.56
N LEU A 122 5.63 -17.81 -1.65
CA LEU A 122 5.38 -18.23 -0.27
C LEU A 122 4.51 -17.21 0.49
N GLN A 123 4.71 -15.91 0.27
CA GLN A 123 3.88 -14.86 0.88
C GLN A 123 2.41 -15.01 0.47
N ALA A 124 2.14 -15.22 -0.82
CA ALA A 124 0.79 -15.41 -1.32
C ALA A 124 0.12 -16.66 -0.73
N ALA A 125 0.86 -17.77 -0.58
CA ALA A 125 0.35 -18.99 0.02
C ALA A 125 0.10 -18.86 1.54
N HIS A 126 1.05 -18.27 2.27
CA HIS A 126 0.94 -18.07 3.72
C HIS A 126 -0.21 -17.13 4.09
N ALA A 127 -0.52 -16.13 3.25
CA ALA A 127 -1.66 -15.22 3.44
C ALA A 127 -3.01 -15.96 3.44
N THR A 128 -3.09 -17.12 2.77
CA THR A 128 -4.29 -18.00 2.75
C THR A 128 -4.19 -19.18 3.74
N GLY A 129 -3.16 -19.20 4.59
CA GLY A 129 -2.94 -20.27 5.56
C GLY A 129 -2.31 -21.54 5.00
N ILE A 130 -1.80 -21.52 3.75
CA ILE A 130 -1.16 -22.66 3.11
C ILE A 130 0.34 -22.61 3.35
N VAL A 131 0.91 -23.68 3.94
CA VAL A 131 2.34 -23.86 4.17
C VAL A 131 2.86 -24.88 3.17
N HIS A 132 3.99 -24.59 2.51
CA HIS A 132 4.52 -25.44 1.42
C HIS A 132 5.11 -26.75 1.93
N ARG A 133 5.90 -26.73 3.01
CA ARG A 133 6.49 -27.88 3.73
C ARG A 133 7.56 -28.68 2.98
N ASP A 134 7.81 -28.42 1.70
CA ASP A 134 8.78 -29.15 0.86
C ASP A 134 9.51 -28.23 -0.14
N ILE A 135 9.96 -27.05 0.34
CA ILE A 135 10.76 -26.12 -0.45
C ILE A 135 12.16 -26.70 -0.67
N LYS A 136 12.50 -26.96 -1.94
CA LYS A 136 13.78 -27.50 -2.40
C LYS A 136 14.01 -27.16 -3.88
N PRO A 137 15.24 -27.24 -4.39
CA PRO A 137 15.55 -26.88 -5.78
C PRO A 137 14.80 -27.70 -6.85
N GLU A 138 14.40 -28.93 -6.54
CA GLU A 138 13.60 -29.78 -7.42
C GLU A 138 12.17 -29.26 -7.63
N ASN A 139 11.64 -28.53 -6.65
CA ASN A 139 10.29 -27.95 -6.65
C ASN A 139 10.26 -26.49 -7.11
N ILE A 140 11.34 -26.01 -7.74
CA ILE A 140 11.48 -24.65 -8.25
C ILE A 140 11.86 -24.73 -9.72
N MET A 141 11.00 -24.20 -10.61
CA MET A 141 11.25 -24.13 -12.05
C MET A 141 11.71 -22.73 -12.44
N LEU A 142 12.76 -22.67 -13.26
CA LEU A 142 13.29 -21.46 -13.86
C LEU A 142 12.90 -21.43 -15.34
N ARG A 143 12.15 -20.41 -15.75
CA ARG A 143 11.75 -20.19 -17.14
C ARG A 143 12.82 -19.40 -17.90
N PRO A 144 12.90 -19.52 -19.24
CA PRO A 144 13.85 -18.75 -20.05
C PRO A 144 13.68 -17.23 -19.99
N ASP A 145 12.47 -16.76 -19.65
CA ASP A 145 12.14 -15.33 -19.50
C ASP A 145 12.48 -14.78 -18.10
N GLY A 146 13.15 -15.56 -17.24
CA GLY A 146 13.56 -15.17 -15.89
C GLY A 146 12.51 -15.32 -14.81
N TYR A 147 11.29 -15.78 -15.15
CA TYR A 147 10.26 -16.07 -14.15
C TYR A 147 10.53 -17.40 -13.44
N VAL A 148 10.22 -17.40 -12.13
CA VAL A 148 10.31 -18.57 -11.26
C VAL A 148 8.90 -19.11 -11.02
N LYS A 149 8.75 -20.44 -11.01
CA LYS A 149 7.52 -21.12 -10.60
C LYS A 149 7.81 -22.11 -9.48
N VAL A 150 7.10 -21.96 -8.36
CA VAL A 150 7.13 -22.88 -7.22
C VAL A 150 6.10 -23.97 -7.46
N LEU A 151 6.55 -25.24 -7.38
CA LEU A 151 5.77 -26.43 -7.68
C LEU A 151 5.33 -27.13 -6.40
N ASP A 152 4.33 -28.02 -6.49
CA ASP A 152 3.96 -29.04 -5.51
C ASP A 152 3.80 -28.55 -4.05
N PHE A 153 2.96 -27.54 -3.81
CA PHE A 153 2.58 -27.09 -2.47
C PHE A 153 1.94 -28.24 -1.68
N GLY A 154 2.57 -28.64 -0.57
CA GLY A 154 2.00 -29.44 0.51
C GLY A 154 1.42 -30.83 0.21
N LEU A 155 1.27 -31.20 -1.07
CA LEU A 155 0.56 -32.39 -1.54
C LEU A 155 1.15 -33.74 -1.06
N ALA A 156 2.28 -33.74 -0.36
CA ALA A 156 3.10 -34.94 -0.14
C ALA A 156 3.15 -35.50 1.28
N ARG A 157 2.82 -34.75 2.32
CA ARG A 157 3.05 -35.20 3.71
C ARG A 157 1.78 -35.24 4.55
N VAL A 158 1.00 -36.27 4.29
CA VAL A 158 -0.16 -36.65 5.10
C VAL A 158 0.22 -37.84 6.02
N ASN A 159 1.17 -37.64 6.90
CA ASN A 159 1.43 -38.57 8.00
C ASN A 159 1.51 -37.79 9.31
N GLU A 160 0.36 -37.28 9.77
CA GLU A 160 0.16 -36.97 11.20
C GLU A 160 -1.01 -37.80 11.69
N LYS A 161 -0.69 -39.00 12.17
CA LYS A 161 -1.59 -39.68 13.09
C LYS A 161 -1.61 -38.84 14.37
N SER A 162 -2.76 -38.29 14.68
CA SER A 162 -3.12 -37.84 16.02
C SER A 162 -2.92 -39.01 16.98
N GLN A 163 -1.90 -38.97 17.81
CA GLN A 163 -1.82 -39.84 18.98
C GLN A 163 -1.82 -39.02 20.26
N PRO A 164 -2.58 -39.45 21.28
CA PRO A 164 -2.71 -38.73 22.54
C PRO A 164 -1.57 -39.04 23.48
N ASN A 165 -1.20 -38.05 24.28
CA ASN A 165 -0.47 -38.12 25.54
C ASN A 165 0.85 -38.91 25.59
N TYR A 166 1.99 -38.21 25.53
CA TYR A 166 3.23 -38.72 26.08
C TYR A 166 3.83 -37.75 27.12
N SER A 167 4.30 -38.38 28.24
CA SER A 167 4.99 -37.75 29.34
C SER A 167 6.42 -37.29 28.97
N PRO A 168 7.01 -36.28 29.68
CA PRO A 168 8.21 -35.58 29.24
C PRO A 168 9.57 -36.31 29.38
N ASP A 169 9.62 -37.57 29.84
CA ASP A 169 10.89 -38.23 30.14
C ASP A 169 11.00 -39.63 29.47
N SER A 170 11.31 -39.67 28.20
CA SER A 170 11.87 -40.88 27.58
C SER A 170 12.62 -40.53 26.26
N PRO A 171 13.88 -40.94 26.08
CA PRO A 171 14.60 -40.79 24.83
C PRO A 171 14.22 -41.98 23.91
N THR A 172 13.30 -41.77 23.00
CA THR A 172 13.00 -42.76 21.97
C THR A 172 13.22 -42.18 20.59
N ILE A 173 14.37 -42.48 20.03
CA ILE A 173 14.63 -42.46 18.59
C ILE A 173 13.88 -43.67 18.02
N GLU A 174 12.61 -43.55 17.72
CA GLU A 174 11.89 -44.54 16.92
C GLU A 174 11.91 -44.17 15.46
N TYR A 175 12.66 -44.97 14.74
CA TYR A 175 12.72 -45.26 13.32
C TYR A 175 11.65 -44.62 12.45
N ILE A 176 12.07 -43.68 11.62
CA ILE A 176 11.42 -43.41 10.35
C ILE A 176 11.79 -44.61 9.46
N GLU A 177 10.93 -45.62 9.35
CA GLU A 177 11.03 -46.63 8.30
C GLU A 177 10.85 -45.96 6.93
N THR A 178 11.95 -45.58 6.33
CA THR A 178 12.02 -45.27 4.92
C THR A 178 12.12 -46.56 4.14
N ASN A 179 11.10 -46.90 3.40
CA ASN A 179 11.19 -47.97 2.38
C ASN A 179 12.45 -47.78 1.53
N PRO A 180 13.26 -48.83 1.32
CA PRO A 180 14.46 -48.75 0.51
C PRO A 180 14.05 -48.42 -0.96
N GLY A 181 14.30 -47.23 -1.40
CA GLY A 181 14.06 -46.76 -2.79
C GLY A 181 13.41 -45.40 -2.96
N THR A 182 12.94 -44.75 -1.91
CA THR A 182 12.23 -43.47 -2.02
C THR A 182 12.93 -42.38 -1.20
N VAL A 183 13.49 -41.41 -1.88
CA VAL A 183 13.83 -40.06 -1.40
C VAL A 183 15.11 -39.90 -0.58
N MET A 184 16.27 -40.12 -1.20
CA MET A 184 17.58 -39.78 -0.60
C MET A 184 17.86 -38.25 -0.59
N GLY A 185 17.10 -37.41 -1.30
CA GLY A 185 17.38 -35.97 -1.48
C GLY A 185 16.59 -34.98 -0.58
N THR A 186 15.40 -35.35 -0.10
CA THR A 186 14.46 -34.40 0.52
C THR A 186 14.84 -33.99 1.95
N ALA A 187 15.56 -34.82 2.69
CA ALA A 187 15.85 -34.58 4.10
C ALA A 187 16.77 -33.37 4.36
N HIS A 188 17.63 -33.02 3.39
CA HIS A 188 18.57 -31.90 3.50
C HIS A 188 17.91 -30.51 3.61
N TYR A 189 16.64 -30.38 3.21
CA TYR A 189 15.89 -29.13 3.23
C TYR A 189 14.86 -29.07 4.35
N MET A 190 14.80 -30.07 5.23
CA MET A 190 13.89 -30.09 6.39
C MET A 190 14.27 -29.04 7.43
N SER A 191 13.25 -28.44 8.03
CA SER A 191 13.44 -27.60 9.20
C SER A 191 13.66 -28.42 10.49
N PRO A 192 14.28 -27.88 11.56
CA PRO A 192 14.45 -28.58 12.83
C PRO A 192 13.17 -29.13 13.44
N GLU A 193 12.06 -28.42 13.31
CA GLU A 193 10.73 -28.87 13.76
C GLU A 193 10.19 -30.02 12.93
N GLN A 194 10.46 -30.06 11.62
CA GLN A 194 10.11 -31.21 10.76
C GLN A 194 10.91 -32.46 11.12
N VAL A 195 12.20 -32.29 11.40
CA VAL A 195 13.08 -33.38 11.86
C VAL A 195 12.63 -33.94 13.20
N ARG A 196 12.12 -33.09 14.09
CA ARG A 196 11.61 -33.48 15.42
C ARG A 196 10.17 -33.99 15.39
N GLY A 197 9.46 -33.97 14.24
CA GLY A 197 8.04 -34.30 14.14
C GLY A 197 7.12 -33.32 14.89
N LEU A 198 7.54 -32.10 15.12
CA LEU A 198 6.75 -31.06 15.78
C LEU A 198 5.78 -30.38 14.80
N LYS A 199 4.85 -29.60 15.33
CA LYS A 199 3.91 -28.83 14.49
C LYS A 199 4.66 -27.87 13.57
N VAL A 200 4.39 -27.96 12.28
CA VAL A 200 4.99 -27.18 11.19
C VAL A 200 4.12 -25.97 10.87
N ASP A 201 4.73 -24.80 10.76
CA ASP A 201 4.08 -23.55 10.33
C ASP A 201 4.89 -22.84 9.23
N ALA A 202 4.50 -21.61 8.85
CA ALA A 202 5.13 -20.79 7.81
C ALA A 202 6.65 -20.56 8.02
N ARG A 203 7.12 -20.62 9.27
CA ARG A 203 8.55 -20.44 9.61
C ARG A 203 9.41 -21.64 9.18
N SER A 204 8.80 -22.79 8.92
CA SER A 204 9.50 -23.95 8.36
C SER A 204 9.86 -23.72 6.89
N ASP A 205 8.99 -23.10 6.10
CA ASP A 205 9.27 -22.72 4.71
C ASP A 205 10.40 -21.65 4.64
N ILE A 206 10.45 -20.74 5.62
CA ILE A 206 11.51 -19.75 5.73
C ILE A 206 12.88 -20.42 5.96
N PHE A 207 12.95 -21.43 6.82
CA PHE A 207 14.17 -22.22 7.05
C PHE A 207 14.59 -22.98 5.78
N SER A 208 13.65 -23.64 5.10
CA SER A 208 13.92 -24.38 3.86
C SER A 208 14.38 -23.44 2.74
N LEU A 209 13.77 -22.26 2.60
CA LEU A 209 14.23 -21.22 1.68
C LEU A 209 15.64 -20.71 2.05
N GLY A 210 15.95 -20.60 3.33
CA GLY A 210 17.29 -20.27 3.81
C GLY A 210 18.34 -21.30 3.35
N ILE A 211 18.03 -22.60 3.39
CA ILE A 211 18.90 -23.68 2.87
C ILE A 211 19.09 -23.53 1.35
N VAL A 212 18.00 -23.34 0.61
CA VAL A 212 18.05 -23.14 -0.86
C VAL A 212 18.89 -21.90 -1.21
N LEU A 213 18.69 -20.79 -0.50
CA LEU A 213 19.46 -19.56 -0.69
C LEU A 213 20.96 -19.77 -0.42
N TYR A 214 21.30 -20.47 0.65
CA TYR A 214 22.69 -20.82 0.96
C TYR A 214 23.32 -21.67 -0.16
N GLU A 215 22.61 -22.69 -0.64
CA GLU A 215 23.09 -23.56 -1.72
C GLU A 215 23.24 -22.80 -3.05
N MET A 216 22.29 -21.93 -3.41
CA MET A 216 22.42 -21.07 -4.60
C MET A 216 23.66 -20.18 -4.55
N LEU A 217 23.99 -19.63 -3.37
CA LEU A 217 25.15 -18.76 -3.18
C LEU A 217 26.48 -19.51 -3.21
N THR A 218 26.54 -20.62 -2.48
CA THR A 218 27.82 -21.33 -2.21
C THR A 218 28.10 -22.47 -3.17
N GLY A 219 27.04 -23.05 -3.77
CA GLY A 219 27.10 -24.33 -4.47
C GLY A 219 27.14 -25.55 -3.54
N HIS A 220 27.00 -25.33 -2.21
CA HIS A 220 27.08 -26.37 -1.20
C HIS A 220 25.88 -26.30 -0.26
N GLN A 221 25.45 -27.47 0.24
CA GLN A 221 24.39 -27.52 1.24
C GLN A 221 24.96 -27.12 2.61
N PRO A 222 24.19 -26.33 3.43
CA PRO A 222 24.68 -25.84 4.72
C PRO A 222 24.82 -26.95 5.78
N PHE A 223 24.07 -28.05 5.63
CA PHE A 223 24.03 -29.16 6.56
C PHE A 223 24.32 -30.46 5.82
N THR A 224 25.48 -31.06 6.09
CA THR A 224 25.97 -32.28 5.41
C THR A 224 26.40 -33.32 6.43
N GLY A 225 26.50 -34.59 6.01
CA GLY A 225 26.94 -35.71 6.84
C GLY A 225 27.23 -36.93 6.00
N GLN A 226 27.91 -37.93 6.57
CA GLN A 226 28.21 -39.19 5.88
C GLN A 226 27.00 -40.10 5.77
N THR A 227 26.09 -39.98 6.74
CA THR A 227 24.81 -40.71 6.78
C THR A 227 23.63 -39.73 6.86
N MET A 228 22.45 -40.24 6.57
CA MET A 228 21.21 -39.45 6.75
C MET A 228 21.04 -38.97 8.20
N SER A 229 21.38 -39.81 9.18
CA SER A 229 21.37 -39.46 10.60
C SER A 229 22.31 -38.30 10.94
N ASP A 230 23.48 -38.24 10.29
CA ASP A 230 24.40 -37.13 10.47
C ASP A 230 23.82 -35.83 9.89
N VAL A 231 23.17 -35.88 8.74
CA VAL A 231 22.49 -34.73 8.14
C VAL A 231 21.38 -34.21 9.05
N LEU A 232 20.53 -35.10 9.58
CA LEU A 232 19.49 -34.73 10.52
C LEU A 232 20.04 -34.13 11.81
N ALA A 233 21.15 -34.71 12.33
CA ALA A 233 21.85 -34.16 13.50
C ALA A 233 22.45 -32.77 13.21
N ALA A 234 23.01 -32.54 12.00
CA ALA A 234 23.53 -31.26 11.56
C ALA A 234 22.41 -30.21 11.47
N ILE A 235 21.24 -30.56 10.90
CA ILE A 235 20.07 -29.65 10.84
C ILE A 235 19.63 -29.24 12.25
N LEU A 236 19.71 -30.13 13.22
CA LEU A 236 19.29 -29.85 14.59
C LEU A 236 20.28 -29.02 15.40
N ARG A 237 21.59 -29.14 15.12
CA ARG A 237 22.65 -28.66 16.04
C ARG A 237 23.77 -27.86 15.38
N ALA A 238 24.11 -28.13 14.12
CA ALA A 238 25.26 -27.50 13.48
C ALA A 238 24.92 -26.10 12.95
N GLU A 239 25.82 -25.15 13.12
CA GLU A 239 25.77 -23.86 12.42
C GLU A 239 26.33 -24.02 11.01
N PRO A 240 25.75 -23.36 9.98
CA PRO A 240 26.28 -23.38 8.63
C PRO A 240 27.66 -22.68 8.58
N GLN A 241 28.52 -23.10 7.66
CA GLN A 241 29.78 -22.39 7.42
C GLN A 241 29.49 -20.94 6.97
N PRO A 242 30.25 -19.94 7.46
CA PRO A 242 30.08 -18.56 7.04
C PRO A 242 30.19 -18.40 5.54
N LEU A 243 29.35 -17.57 4.93
CA LEU A 243 29.38 -17.32 3.48
C LEU A 243 30.71 -16.72 3.01
N ALA A 244 31.38 -15.95 3.85
CA ALA A 244 32.71 -15.38 3.59
C ALA A 244 33.79 -16.43 3.26
N HIS A 245 33.58 -17.69 3.68
CA HIS A 245 34.44 -18.81 3.32
C HIS A 245 34.37 -19.15 1.83
N TYR A 246 33.22 -18.98 1.20
CA TYR A 246 32.96 -19.32 -0.21
C TYR A 246 32.96 -18.09 -1.14
N ILE A 247 32.64 -16.91 -0.61
CA ILE A 247 32.49 -15.66 -1.36
C ILE A 247 33.17 -14.54 -0.58
N PRO A 248 34.44 -14.17 -0.90
CA PRO A 248 35.23 -13.20 -0.11
C PRO A 248 34.63 -11.80 0.01
N SER A 249 33.77 -11.38 -0.95
CA SER A 249 33.15 -10.04 -0.99
C SER A 249 31.62 -10.11 -0.94
N ILE A 250 31.08 -10.85 0.07
CA ILE A 250 29.64 -10.94 0.23
C ILE A 250 29.10 -9.74 1.05
N PRO A 251 27.93 -9.17 0.68
CA PRO A 251 27.31 -8.15 1.51
C PRO A 251 26.96 -8.67 2.92
N ALA A 252 27.43 -7.98 3.96
CA ALA A 252 27.19 -8.37 5.35
C ALA A 252 25.69 -8.49 5.71
N GLY A 253 24.82 -7.80 4.96
CA GLY A 253 23.35 -7.91 5.06
C GLY A 253 22.87 -9.31 4.69
N LEU A 254 23.44 -9.93 3.64
CA LEU A 254 23.02 -11.26 3.17
C LEU A 254 23.38 -12.35 4.17
N GLU A 255 24.56 -12.24 4.80
CA GLU A 255 24.99 -13.16 5.86
C GLU A 255 24.04 -13.08 7.09
N ARG A 256 23.65 -11.87 7.51
CA ARG A 256 22.66 -11.68 8.58
C ARG A 256 21.29 -12.26 8.23
N CYS A 257 20.82 -12.08 7.00
CA CYS A 257 19.54 -12.64 6.56
C CYS A 257 19.55 -14.17 6.62
N LEU A 258 20.60 -14.80 6.15
CA LEU A 258 20.78 -16.25 6.19
C LEU A 258 20.89 -16.78 7.62
N ALA A 259 21.70 -16.15 8.46
CA ALA A 259 21.83 -16.53 9.88
C ALA A 259 20.47 -16.48 10.60
N ARG A 260 19.65 -15.45 10.33
CA ARG A 260 18.31 -15.35 10.92
C ARG A 260 17.34 -16.38 10.33
N ALA A 261 17.36 -16.63 9.02
CA ALA A 261 16.50 -17.63 8.37
C ALA A 261 16.82 -19.07 8.83
N LEU A 262 18.12 -19.39 9.02
CA LEU A 262 18.61 -20.71 9.42
C LEU A 262 18.72 -20.93 10.93
N HIS A 263 18.20 -20.01 11.74
CA HIS A 263 18.23 -20.15 13.19
C HIS A 263 17.45 -21.41 13.65
N LYS A 264 18.00 -22.18 14.60
CA LYS A 264 17.44 -23.48 15.03
C LYS A 264 16.13 -23.32 15.78
N ASP A 265 16.04 -22.27 16.61
CA ASP A 265 14.80 -21.88 17.27
C ASP A 265 13.93 -21.08 16.31
N SER A 266 12.72 -21.60 16.05
CA SER A 266 11.73 -20.94 15.19
C SER A 266 11.30 -19.56 15.71
N GLY A 267 11.38 -19.32 17.03
CA GLY A 267 11.08 -18.00 17.63
C GLY A 267 12.10 -16.92 17.30
N ALA A 268 13.35 -17.29 17.01
CA ALA A 268 14.42 -16.37 16.65
C ALA A 268 14.55 -16.15 15.13
N ARG A 269 13.78 -16.87 14.31
CA ARG A 269 13.71 -16.68 12.85
C ARG A 269 12.88 -15.45 12.47
N TYR A 270 12.77 -15.18 11.18
CA TYR A 270 11.72 -14.35 10.64
C TYR A 270 10.35 -14.95 11.00
N GLN A 271 9.44 -14.15 11.54
CA GLN A 271 8.13 -14.66 11.97
C GLN A 271 7.13 -14.76 10.82
N ILE A 272 7.29 -13.92 9.82
CA ILE A 272 6.51 -13.91 8.57
C ILE A 272 7.45 -13.80 7.38
N ILE A 273 7.10 -14.44 6.28
CA ILE A 273 7.93 -14.47 5.06
C ILE A 273 8.15 -13.07 4.46
N SER A 274 7.22 -12.13 4.68
CA SER A 274 7.34 -10.76 4.19
C SER A 274 8.53 -10.00 4.80
N GLU A 275 8.96 -10.32 6.02
CA GLU A 275 10.18 -9.74 6.60
C GLU A 275 11.42 -10.18 5.82
N LEU A 276 11.56 -11.48 5.54
CA LEU A 276 12.66 -12.01 4.74
C LEU A 276 12.62 -11.47 3.31
N LEU A 277 11.44 -11.42 2.68
CA LEU A 277 11.24 -10.87 1.35
C LEU A 277 11.71 -9.42 1.26
N ASN A 278 11.37 -8.59 2.23
CA ASN A 278 11.80 -7.20 2.27
C ASN A 278 13.33 -7.08 2.37
N ASP A 279 13.96 -7.91 3.21
CA ASP A 279 15.41 -7.90 3.35
C ASP A 279 16.11 -8.37 2.05
N LEU A 280 15.58 -9.40 1.38
CA LEU A 280 16.11 -9.88 0.08
C LEU A 280 15.95 -8.81 -1.02
N LYS A 281 14.81 -8.12 -1.10
CA LYS A 281 14.59 -7.01 -2.04
C LYS A 281 15.58 -5.87 -1.81
N ARG A 282 15.85 -5.51 -0.58
CA ARG A 282 16.83 -4.48 -0.21
C ARG A 282 18.24 -4.87 -0.66
N LEU A 283 18.65 -6.11 -0.40
CA LEU A 283 19.96 -6.61 -0.79
C LEU A 283 20.14 -6.67 -2.31
N ARG A 284 19.11 -7.10 -3.03
CA ARG A 284 19.07 -7.09 -4.50
C ARG A 284 19.31 -5.67 -5.04
N GLN A 285 18.62 -4.68 -4.48
CA GLN A 285 18.79 -3.28 -4.87
C GLN A 285 20.21 -2.76 -4.57
N GLN A 286 20.79 -3.10 -3.41
CA GLN A 286 22.17 -2.72 -3.09
C GLN A 286 23.18 -3.25 -4.09
N LEU A 287 23.10 -4.53 -4.47
CA LEU A 287 24.02 -5.13 -5.42
C LEU A 287 23.92 -4.54 -6.83
N GLN A 288 22.71 -4.23 -7.29
CA GLN A 288 22.52 -3.55 -8.57
C GLN A 288 23.21 -2.18 -8.59
N PHE A 289 23.32 -1.51 -7.42
CA PHE A 289 24.07 -0.25 -7.29
C PHE A 289 25.58 -0.44 -7.32
N GLU A 290 26.10 -1.48 -6.62
CA GLU A 290 27.53 -1.76 -6.58
C GLU A 290 28.07 -2.19 -7.95
N ASP A 291 27.31 -2.98 -8.69
CA ASP A 291 27.67 -3.38 -10.06
C ASP A 291 27.70 -2.20 -11.03
N GLN A 292 26.74 -1.27 -10.94
CA GLN A 292 26.73 -0.04 -11.72
C GLN A 292 27.88 0.91 -11.32
N ALA A 293 28.19 1.01 -10.04
CA ALA A 293 29.31 1.82 -9.56
C ALA A 293 30.66 1.26 -10.01
N THR A 294 30.81 -0.07 -10.06
CA THR A 294 32.04 -0.76 -10.49
C THR A 294 32.24 -0.66 -12.01
N MET A 295 31.15 -0.68 -12.80
CA MET A 295 31.26 -0.42 -14.25
C MET A 295 31.68 1.01 -14.58
N ILE A 296 31.28 1.99 -13.76
CA ILE A 296 31.66 3.41 -13.91
C ILE A 296 33.12 3.64 -13.48
N LEU A 297 33.62 2.91 -12.48
CA LEU A 297 35.00 2.99 -12.00
C LEU A 297 35.99 2.17 -12.87
N GLY A 298 35.52 1.15 -13.59
CA GLY A 298 36.32 0.31 -14.47
C GLY A 298 36.56 0.88 -15.87
N SER A 299 35.76 1.85 -16.30
CA SER A 299 36.00 2.61 -17.54
C SER A 299 36.82 3.86 -17.24
N GLY A 300 38.14 3.71 -17.14
CA GLY A 300 39.08 4.82 -17.06
C GLY A 300 38.96 5.75 -18.29
N ILE A 301 38.07 6.73 -18.19
CA ILE A 301 38.01 7.84 -19.14
C ILE A 301 38.69 9.03 -18.51
N ASN A 302 39.92 9.28 -18.99
CA ASN A 302 40.62 10.55 -18.78
C ASN A 302 39.78 11.72 -19.30
N LEU A 303 39.36 12.59 -18.39
CA LEU A 303 38.74 13.88 -18.68
C LEU A 303 39.79 14.86 -19.16
N THR A 304 40.18 14.80 -20.45
CA THR A 304 40.73 15.94 -21.21
C THR A 304 40.67 15.55 -22.69
N THR A 305 39.61 15.95 -23.35
CA THR A 305 39.59 16.49 -24.71
C THR A 305 38.15 16.77 -25.15
N ALA A 306 37.83 18.04 -25.22
CA ALA A 306 36.63 18.48 -25.90
C ALA A 306 36.80 18.25 -27.41
N THR A 307 36.09 17.26 -27.92
CA THR A 307 36.01 17.04 -29.37
C THR A 307 34.61 17.51 -29.82
N GLN A 308 34.64 18.62 -30.56
CA GLN A 308 33.51 19.12 -31.32
C GLN A 308 33.06 18.07 -32.32
N ILE A 309 31.85 17.56 -32.13
CA ILE A 309 31.14 16.77 -33.17
C ILE A 309 30.17 17.74 -33.86
N SER A 310 30.52 18.06 -35.10
CA SER A 310 29.75 18.79 -36.07
C SER A 310 28.34 18.25 -36.21
N SER A 311 27.35 19.04 -35.81
CA SER A 311 25.93 18.76 -36.01
C SER A 311 25.44 19.40 -37.30
N ALA A 312 25.03 18.58 -38.26
CA ALA A 312 24.19 19.03 -39.36
C ALA A 312 22.84 19.50 -38.83
N PRO A 313 22.24 20.57 -39.38
CA PRO A 313 21.02 21.16 -38.80
C PRO A 313 19.79 20.29 -39.11
N ARG A 314 19.33 19.52 -38.14
CA ARG A 314 17.94 18.99 -38.13
C ARG A 314 17.01 20.15 -37.81
N LYS A 315 16.04 20.42 -38.69
CA LYS A 315 14.98 21.43 -38.50
C LYS A 315 14.42 21.34 -37.08
N ALA A 316 14.57 22.40 -36.30
CA ALA A 316 14.04 22.55 -34.97
C ALA A 316 12.50 22.53 -35.02
N ARG A 317 11.90 21.38 -34.68
CA ARG A 317 10.55 21.37 -34.20
C ARG A 317 10.56 22.14 -32.88
N THR A 318 9.80 23.20 -32.79
CA THR A 318 9.57 23.95 -31.56
C THR A 318 9.06 22.94 -30.48
N ARG A 319 9.92 22.49 -29.60
CA ARG A 319 9.55 21.71 -28.43
C ARG A 319 8.64 22.61 -27.56
N LYS A 320 7.36 22.24 -27.42
CA LYS A 320 6.45 22.88 -26.47
C LYS A 320 7.07 22.79 -25.08
N ALA A 321 6.93 23.85 -24.27
CA ALA A 321 7.28 23.85 -22.86
C ALA A 321 6.57 22.69 -22.16
N ILE A 322 7.22 22.10 -21.16
CA ILE A 322 6.64 21.05 -20.34
C ILE A 322 5.78 21.74 -19.28
N ASP A 323 4.48 21.43 -19.27
CA ASP A 323 3.45 22.10 -18.49
C ASP A 323 2.85 21.22 -17.38
N SER A 324 3.36 19.97 -17.25
CA SER A 324 2.86 19.02 -16.26
C SER A 324 3.97 18.11 -15.76
N LEU A 325 3.99 17.88 -14.43
CA LEU A 325 5.02 17.17 -13.69
C LEU A 325 4.43 16.28 -12.59
N ALA A 326 4.96 15.07 -12.45
CA ALA A 326 4.83 14.25 -11.26
C ALA A 326 6.18 14.12 -10.54
N VAL A 327 6.22 14.40 -9.26
CA VAL A 327 7.37 14.13 -8.38
C VAL A 327 7.07 12.85 -7.64
N LEU A 328 7.66 11.73 -8.06
CA LEU A 328 7.45 10.44 -7.39
C LEU A 328 8.16 10.43 -6.03
N PRO A 329 7.65 9.66 -5.06
CA PRO A 329 8.27 9.55 -3.73
C PRO A 329 9.74 9.16 -3.84
N LEU A 330 10.60 9.96 -3.23
CA LEU A 330 12.03 9.67 -3.16
C LEU A 330 12.25 8.33 -2.44
N ILE A 331 13.10 7.49 -3.00
CA ILE A 331 13.43 6.20 -2.42
C ILE A 331 14.47 6.41 -1.31
N ASN A 332 14.16 5.99 -0.09
CA ASN A 332 15.11 5.95 1.01
C ASN A 332 16.10 4.80 0.80
N ALA A 333 17.29 5.10 0.28
CA ALA A 333 18.34 4.14 0.02
C ALA A 333 19.21 3.81 1.25
N SER A 334 19.01 4.52 2.37
CA SER A 334 19.72 4.27 3.64
C SER A 334 19.24 3.00 4.34
N ASN A 335 18.07 2.47 3.97
CA ASN A 335 17.40 1.32 4.61
C ASN A 335 17.15 1.49 6.13
N ASP A 336 17.28 2.70 6.65
CA ASP A 336 16.93 3.05 8.03
C ASP A 336 15.48 3.55 8.06
N PRO A 337 14.54 2.82 8.71
CA PRO A 337 13.15 3.25 8.83
C PRO A 337 13.01 4.60 9.54
N ASN A 338 13.99 5.00 10.35
CA ASN A 338 13.98 6.29 11.04
C ASN A 338 14.24 7.47 10.10
N LEU A 339 14.74 7.22 8.89
CA LEU A 339 14.98 8.24 7.86
C LEU A 339 13.89 8.30 6.79
N GLU A 340 12.83 7.50 6.92
CA GLU A 340 11.72 7.47 5.97
C GLU A 340 10.99 8.82 5.91
N TYR A 341 10.87 9.52 7.06
CA TYR A 341 10.28 10.86 7.10
C TYR A 341 11.03 11.87 6.26
N LEU A 342 12.35 11.65 6.04
CA LEU A 342 13.20 12.55 5.28
C LEU A 342 12.90 12.45 3.77
N SER A 343 12.85 11.24 3.23
CA SER A 343 12.50 11.02 1.82
C SER A 343 11.07 11.49 1.51
N ASP A 344 10.13 11.19 2.39
CA ASP A 344 8.75 11.63 2.25
C ASP A 344 8.61 13.15 2.36
N GLY A 345 9.26 13.73 3.35
CA GLY A 345 9.22 15.16 3.62
C GLY A 345 9.82 15.99 2.49
N ILE A 346 11.01 15.64 1.99
CA ILE A 346 11.64 16.32 0.86
C ILE A 346 10.77 16.20 -0.40
N THR A 347 10.20 15.01 -0.67
CA THR A 347 9.27 14.83 -1.80
C THR A 347 8.09 15.79 -1.69
N GLU A 348 7.45 15.85 -0.53
CA GLU A 348 6.30 16.73 -0.28
C GLU A 348 6.69 18.22 -0.40
N SER A 349 7.83 18.59 0.12
CA SER A 349 8.34 19.95 0.07
C SER A 349 8.61 20.43 -1.38
N ILE A 350 9.23 19.58 -2.20
CA ILE A 350 9.42 19.84 -3.64
C ILE A 350 8.06 20.01 -4.34
N ILE A 351 7.10 19.13 -4.07
CA ILE A 351 5.74 19.22 -4.62
C ILE A 351 5.12 20.57 -4.24
N ASN A 352 5.15 20.95 -2.97
CA ASN A 352 4.52 22.16 -2.46
C ASN A 352 5.17 23.43 -3.05
N SER A 353 6.50 23.44 -3.17
CA SER A 353 7.24 24.55 -3.81
C SER A 353 6.83 24.71 -5.27
N LEU A 354 6.70 23.62 -6.01
CA LEU A 354 6.34 23.65 -7.42
C LEU A 354 4.84 23.92 -7.68
N LEU A 355 3.95 23.56 -6.75
CA LEU A 355 2.51 23.88 -6.82
C LEU A 355 2.22 25.40 -6.80
N GLN A 356 3.17 26.22 -6.28
CA GLN A 356 3.05 27.66 -6.29
C GLN A 356 3.26 28.27 -7.69
N LEU A 357 3.68 27.47 -8.68
CA LEU A 357 3.90 27.92 -10.05
C LEU A 357 2.61 27.80 -10.88
N PRO A 358 1.96 28.92 -11.27
CA PRO A 358 0.62 28.85 -11.88
C PRO A 358 0.60 28.21 -13.27
N LYS A 359 1.76 28.13 -13.95
CA LYS A 359 1.89 27.57 -15.31
C LYS A 359 2.32 26.09 -15.33
N LEU A 360 2.52 25.48 -14.19
CA LEU A 360 2.93 24.09 -14.05
C LEU A 360 1.85 23.30 -13.30
N ARG A 361 1.26 22.32 -13.94
CA ARG A 361 0.42 21.33 -13.26
C ARG A 361 1.33 20.31 -12.56
N VAL A 362 1.33 20.31 -11.25
CA VAL A 362 2.07 19.34 -10.42
C VAL A 362 1.08 18.36 -9.83
N VAL A 363 1.36 17.06 -9.97
CA VAL A 363 0.51 16.01 -9.37
C VAL A 363 0.64 16.07 -7.85
N PRO A 364 -0.47 16.14 -7.10
CA PRO A 364 -0.45 16.24 -5.66
C PRO A 364 0.17 15.00 -4.97
N ARG A 365 0.65 15.23 -3.74
CA ARG A 365 1.22 14.20 -2.89
C ARG A 365 0.30 12.97 -2.74
N SER A 366 -1.00 13.19 -2.49
CA SER A 366 -2.00 12.13 -2.30
C SER A 366 -1.99 11.08 -3.41
N THR A 367 -1.78 11.52 -4.64
CA THR A 367 -1.73 10.66 -5.82
C THR A 367 -0.35 10.01 -6.00
N VAL A 368 0.74 10.77 -5.96
CA VAL A 368 2.06 10.20 -6.24
C VAL A 368 2.52 9.21 -5.15
N PHE A 369 2.07 9.38 -3.90
CA PHE A 369 2.42 8.46 -2.81
C PHE A 369 1.75 7.07 -2.91
N ARG A 370 0.81 6.86 -3.83
CA ARG A 370 0.32 5.52 -4.17
C ARG A 370 1.41 4.65 -4.78
N TYR A 371 2.40 5.26 -5.43
CA TYR A 371 3.54 4.57 -6.01
C TYR A 371 4.66 4.27 -5.00
N LYS A 372 4.51 4.73 -3.76
CA LYS A 372 5.50 4.48 -2.72
C LYS A 372 5.66 2.98 -2.44
N GLY A 373 6.91 2.50 -2.52
CA GLY A 373 7.21 1.08 -2.33
C GLY A 373 6.87 0.18 -3.53
N GLN A 374 6.32 0.74 -4.62
CA GLN A 374 6.10 0.02 -5.86
C GLN A 374 7.33 0.17 -6.77
N ASN A 375 7.66 -0.90 -7.49
CA ASN A 375 8.72 -0.87 -8.50
C ASN A 375 8.09 -0.57 -9.87
N ILE A 376 7.59 0.66 -10.03
CA ILE A 376 6.99 1.11 -11.28
C ILE A 376 8.02 1.87 -12.11
N ASP A 377 7.96 1.69 -13.42
CA ASP A 377 8.75 2.51 -14.35
C ASP A 377 8.22 3.95 -14.34
N ALA A 378 9.15 4.91 -14.30
CA ALA A 378 8.80 6.34 -14.23
C ALA A 378 7.96 6.80 -15.43
N GLN A 379 8.16 6.19 -16.60
CA GLN A 379 7.40 6.48 -17.80
C GLN A 379 5.99 5.94 -17.71
N GLU A 380 5.83 4.71 -17.22
CA GLU A 380 4.52 4.09 -16.98
C GLU A 380 3.73 4.93 -15.97
N ALA A 381 4.33 5.30 -14.85
CA ALA A 381 3.73 6.21 -13.88
C ALA A 381 3.33 7.55 -14.51
N GLY A 382 4.19 8.12 -15.36
CA GLY A 382 3.91 9.38 -16.05
C GLY A 382 2.75 9.30 -17.03
N GLN A 383 2.59 8.18 -17.73
CA GLN A 383 1.46 7.91 -18.62
C GLN A 383 0.16 7.75 -17.85
N GLU A 384 0.17 6.98 -16.75
CA GLU A 384 -0.99 6.79 -15.89
C GLU A 384 -1.46 8.10 -15.25
N LEU A 385 -0.51 8.94 -14.81
CA LEU A 385 -0.75 10.26 -14.23
C LEU A 385 -1.10 11.34 -15.27
N GLY A 386 -0.97 11.04 -16.55
CA GLY A 386 -1.21 11.99 -17.64
C GLY A 386 -0.32 13.22 -17.56
N VAL A 387 0.95 13.06 -17.16
CA VAL A 387 1.93 14.14 -17.09
C VAL A 387 2.98 14.02 -18.19
N ARG A 388 3.60 15.16 -18.53
CA ARG A 388 4.64 15.21 -19.52
C ARG A 388 6.02 14.92 -18.98
N ALA A 389 6.28 15.26 -17.73
CA ALA A 389 7.54 14.97 -17.06
C ALA A 389 7.33 14.23 -15.75
N VAL A 390 8.30 13.39 -15.39
CA VAL A 390 8.35 12.68 -14.11
C VAL A 390 9.72 12.93 -13.49
N PHE A 391 9.70 13.39 -12.23
CA PHE A 391 10.88 13.48 -11.40
C PHE A 391 10.95 12.24 -10.51
N VAL A 392 12.09 11.58 -10.51
CA VAL A 392 12.41 10.44 -9.65
C VAL A 392 13.72 10.71 -8.93
N GLY A 393 13.88 10.14 -7.75
CA GLY A 393 15.13 10.29 -7.03
C GLY A 393 15.29 9.28 -5.91
N ARG A 394 16.54 9.23 -5.38
CA ARG A 394 16.92 8.37 -4.26
C ARG A 394 17.77 9.16 -3.30
N ILE A 395 17.43 9.06 -2.02
CA ILE A 395 18.16 9.71 -0.93
C ILE A 395 18.91 8.68 -0.11
N LEU A 396 20.18 8.96 0.17
CA LEU A 396 21.06 8.15 0.99
C LEU A 396 21.70 9.05 2.04
N GLN A 397 21.60 8.68 3.30
CA GLN A 397 22.34 9.31 4.38
C GLN A 397 23.50 8.42 4.81
N VAL A 398 24.72 8.97 4.83
CA VAL A 398 25.93 8.30 5.28
C VAL A 398 26.60 9.20 6.32
N GLY A 399 26.45 8.87 7.60
CA GLY A 399 26.82 9.76 8.70
C GLY A 399 26.07 11.08 8.60
N ASP A 400 26.80 12.21 8.58
CA ASP A 400 26.21 13.54 8.45
C ASP A 400 25.99 13.98 6.98
N ALA A 401 26.38 13.15 5.99
CA ALA A 401 26.22 13.49 4.58
C ALA A 401 24.91 12.94 4.03
N ILE A 402 24.15 13.79 3.34
CA ILE A 402 22.98 13.44 2.55
C ILE A 402 23.39 13.46 1.07
N ILE A 403 23.15 12.36 0.38
CA ILE A 403 23.38 12.20 -1.05
C ILE A 403 22.02 11.98 -1.70
N LEU A 404 21.62 12.85 -2.61
CA LEU A 404 20.41 12.69 -3.38
C LEU A 404 20.77 12.55 -4.86
N LYS A 405 20.36 11.46 -5.48
CA LYS A 405 20.39 11.30 -6.95
C LYS A 405 18.99 11.59 -7.48
N ALA A 406 18.93 12.51 -8.44
CA ALA A 406 17.68 12.99 -9.03
C ALA A 406 17.73 12.84 -10.55
N GLU A 407 16.60 12.48 -11.13
CA GLU A 407 16.42 12.38 -12.58
C GLU A 407 15.07 12.96 -12.98
N LEU A 408 15.05 13.69 -14.11
CA LEU A 408 13.85 14.22 -14.74
C LEU A 408 13.66 13.57 -16.11
N ILE A 409 12.53 12.94 -16.34
CA ILE A 409 12.23 12.11 -17.52
C ILE A 409 11.08 12.74 -18.31
N ASP A 410 11.25 12.94 -19.62
CA ASP A 410 10.17 13.31 -20.56
C ASP A 410 9.42 12.06 -20.98
N VAL A 411 8.19 11.90 -20.50
CA VAL A 411 7.32 10.75 -20.73
C VAL A 411 7.00 10.56 -22.23
N ALA A 412 6.80 11.65 -22.96
CA ALA A 412 6.41 11.59 -24.37
C ALA A 412 7.56 11.18 -25.31
N ASN A 413 8.81 11.51 -24.94
CA ASN A 413 10.00 11.26 -25.78
C ASN A 413 10.85 10.10 -25.25
N GLN A 414 10.49 9.49 -24.13
CA GLN A 414 11.25 8.40 -23.48
C GLN A 414 12.73 8.78 -23.26
N SER A 415 12.97 10.03 -22.85
CA SER A 415 14.33 10.54 -22.73
C SER A 415 14.53 11.24 -21.39
N GLN A 416 15.68 11.00 -20.80
CA GLN A 416 16.13 11.74 -19.64
C GLN A 416 16.38 13.21 -20.07
N LEU A 417 15.67 14.14 -19.42
CA LEU A 417 15.87 15.58 -19.61
C LEU A 417 17.06 16.07 -18.82
N TRP A 418 17.26 15.51 -17.65
CA TRP A 418 18.27 15.90 -16.70
C TRP A 418 18.48 14.81 -15.65
N GLY A 419 19.71 14.73 -15.12
CA GLY A 419 20.06 13.87 -13.99
C GLY A 419 21.26 14.49 -13.27
N GLU A 420 21.17 14.55 -11.94
CA GLU A 420 22.21 15.13 -11.10
C GLU A 420 22.34 14.42 -9.76
N GLN A 421 23.50 14.55 -9.14
CA GLN A 421 23.75 14.06 -7.81
C GLN A 421 24.14 15.22 -6.90
N TYR A 422 23.29 15.47 -5.91
CA TYR A 422 23.54 16.44 -4.84
C TYR A 422 24.23 15.78 -3.67
N ARG A 423 25.16 16.49 -3.06
CA ARG A 423 25.85 16.05 -1.84
C ARG A 423 25.92 17.22 -0.86
N HIS A 424 25.15 17.13 0.20
CA HIS A 424 25.08 18.13 1.27
C HIS A 424 25.33 17.48 2.64
N GLN A 425 25.66 18.30 3.64
CA GLN A 425 25.61 17.86 5.02
C GLN A 425 24.16 17.91 5.52
N SER A 426 23.81 17.11 6.51
CA SER A 426 22.45 17.08 7.09
C SER A 426 21.96 18.46 7.54
N LYS A 427 22.85 19.32 7.99
CA LYS A 427 22.57 20.74 8.33
C LYS A 427 22.22 21.61 7.14
N ASP A 428 22.56 21.21 5.90
CA ASP A 428 22.37 22.01 4.68
C ASP A 428 21.15 21.51 3.87
N ILE A 429 20.28 20.73 4.47
CA ILE A 429 19.13 20.10 3.80
C ILE A 429 18.16 21.12 3.18
N LEU A 430 17.99 22.26 3.82
CA LEU A 430 17.17 23.37 3.31
C LEU A 430 17.73 23.96 2.00
N THR A 431 19.04 23.94 1.81
CA THR A 431 19.71 24.36 0.59
C THR A 431 19.44 23.35 -0.54
N LEU A 432 19.54 22.07 -0.24
CA LEU A 432 19.30 20.99 -1.19
C LEU A 432 17.90 21.06 -1.83
N GLU A 433 16.87 21.31 -1.06
CA GLU A 433 15.50 21.40 -1.53
C GLU A 433 15.28 22.58 -2.47
N ALA A 434 15.81 23.75 -2.11
CA ALA A 434 15.72 24.96 -2.93
C ALA A 434 16.47 24.79 -4.26
N GLU A 435 17.64 24.15 -4.25
CA GLU A 435 18.43 23.85 -5.45
C GLU A 435 17.66 22.91 -6.39
N ILE A 436 17.09 21.82 -5.87
CA ILE A 436 16.32 20.87 -6.68
C ILE A 436 15.10 21.54 -7.34
N SER A 437 14.34 22.34 -6.59
CA SER A 437 13.15 23.00 -7.11
C SER A 437 13.52 24.04 -8.19
N ALA A 438 14.63 24.75 -8.00
CA ALA A 438 15.16 25.68 -8.99
C ALA A 438 15.61 24.95 -10.26
N ASP A 439 16.37 23.86 -10.12
CA ASP A 439 16.87 23.06 -11.25
C ASP A 439 15.72 22.43 -12.05
N ILE A 440 14.72 21.84 -11.39
CA ILE A 440 13.53 21.32 -12.06
C ILE A 440 12.86 22.41 -12.89
N SER A 441 12.65 23.58 -12.34
CA SER A 441 11.98 24.68 -13.04
C SER A 441 12.79 25.21 -14.23
N GLU A 442 14.12 25.24 -14.13
CA GLU A 442 15.02 25.59 -15.23
C GLU A 442 14.99 24.55 -16.35
N LYS A 443 15.09 23.26 -15.99
CA LYS A 443 15.11 22.16 -16.97
C LYS A 443 13.76 21.97 -17.68
N LEU A 444 12.66 22.27 -17.00
CA LEU A 444 11.34 22.34 -17.64
C LEU A 444 11.18 23.57 -18.56
N ARG A 445 12.16 24.47 -18.57
CA ARG A 445 12.18 25.72 -19.36
C ARG A 445 11.01 26.64 -19.04
N LEU A 446 10.60 26.67 -17.78
CA LEU A 446 9.57 27.58 -17.31
C LEU A 446 10.08 29.02 -17.34
N ARG A 447 9.30 29.90 -17.97
CA ARG A 447 9.59 31.36 -17.93
C ARG A 447 9.01 31.93 -16.64
N LEU A 448 9.80 31.90 -15.59
CA LEU A 448 9.41 32.39 -14.27
C LEU A 448 9.63 33.89 -14.17
N THR A 449 8.70 34.60 -13.55
CA THR A 449 8.84 35.99 -13.11
C THR A 449 9.85 36.10 -11.96
N GLY A 450 10.28 37.29 -11.64
CA GLY A 450 11.16 37.52 -10.48
C GLY A 450 10.52 37.10 -9.14
N GLU A 451 9.21 37.29 -9.01
CA GLU A 451 8.44 36.89 -7.82
C GLU A 451 8.29 35.37 -7.73
N GLU A 452 7.97 34.67 -8.82
CA GLU A 452 7.90 33.21 -8.86
C GLU A 452 9.25 32.58 -8.50
N LYS A 453 10.38 33.15 -8.96
CA LYS A 453 11.71 32.68 -8.56
C LYS A 453 11.98 32.88 -7.07
N LYS A 454 11.57 34.03 -6.49
CA LYS A 454 11.71 34.27 -5.04
C LYS A 454 10.89 33.27 -4.22
N LYS A 455 9.67 32.93 -4.67
CA LYS A 455 8.83 31.93 -3.98
C LYS A 455 9.49 30.54 -3.93
N LEU A 456 10.10 30.09 -5.05
CA LEU A 456 10.76 28.79 -5.13
C LEU A 456 11.95 28.63 -4.19
N VAL A 457 12.66 29.70 -3.89
CA VAL A 457 13.86 29.71 -3.02
C VAL A 457 13.57 30.25 -1.63
N LYS A 458 12.30 30.52 -1.30
CA LYS A 458 11.89 31.04 0.00
C LYS A 458 12.17 30.01 1.08
N ARG A 459 13.00 30.36 2.05
CA ARG A 459 13.22 29.57 3.26
C ARG A 459 12.30 30.08 4.36
N TYR A 460 11.65 29.17 5.03
CA TYR A 460 10.72 29.45 6.13
C TYR A 460 11.35 29.31 7.51
N THR A 461 12.53 28.71 7.59
CA THR A 461 13.36 28.61 8.80
C THR A 461 14.84 28.49 8.41
N GLU A 462 15.74 28.96 9.25
CA GLU A 462 17.17 28.68 9.17
C GLU A 462 17.60 27.61 10.20
N ASN A 463 16.67 27.17 11.04
CA ASN A 463 16.91 26.13 12.04
C ASN A 463 16.66 24.74 11.45
N THR A 464 17.75 24.02 11.19
CA THR A 464 17.69 22.68 10.59
C THR A 464 16.98 21.67 11.49
N GLU A 465 17.10 21.77 12.80
CA GLU A 465 16.43 20.85 13.74
C GLU A 465 14.92 21.10 13.74
N ALA A 466 14.50 22.36 13.73
CA ALA A 466 13.08 22.72 13.56
C ALA A 466 12.52 22.20 12.23
N TYR A 467 13.29 22.26 11.15
CA TYR A 467 12.90 21.70 9.86
C TYR A 467 12.73 20.18 9.92
N HIS A 468 13.66 19.44 10.52
CA HIS A 468 13.52 17.99 10.69
C HIS A 468 12.29 17.61 11.52
N LEU A 469 11.98 18.38 12.57
CA LEU A 469 10.78 18.17 13.36
C LEU A 469 9.50 18.46 12.56
N TYR A 470 9.49 19.51 11.75
CA TYR A 470 8.39 19.79 10.83
C TYR A 470 8.15 18.63 9.85
N LEU A 471 9.21 18.09 9.22
CA LEU A 471 9.09 16.94 8.32
C LEU A 471 8.55 15.70 9.03
N LYS A 472 8.98 15.44 10.28
CA LYS A 472 8.40 14.36 11.12
C LYS A 472 6.92 14.63 11.41
N GLY A 473 6.57 15.86 11.73
CA GLY A 473 5.18 16.28 11.94
C GLY A 473 4.31 15.97 10.72
N ARG A 474 4.74 16.37 9.53
CA ARG A 474 4.05 16.06 8.25
C ARG A 474 3.97 14.56 8.01
N TYR A 475 5.05 13.82 8.19
CA TYR A 475 5.09 12.37 8.01
C TYR A 475 4.07 11.64 8.89
N PHE A 476 3.98 12.00 10.18
CA PHE A 476 3.04 11.38 11.10
C PHE A 476 1.59 11.78 10.81
N THR A 477 1.33 13.05 10.57
CA THR A 477 -0.03 13.56 10.28
C THR A 477 -0.61 12.92 9.00
N ASN A 478 0.22 12.68 8.00
CA ASN A 478 -0.17 12.05 6.74
C ASN A 478 -0.59 10.57 6.87
N LYS A 479 -0.34 9.90 8.00
CA LYS A 479 -0.85 8.54 8.28
C LYS A 479 -2.35 8.52 8.63
N ARG A 480 -2.96 9.69 8.89
CA ARG A 480 -4.41 9.88 9.04
C ARG A 480 -5.08 9.05 10.14
N THR A 481 -4.36 8.57 11.15
CA THR A 481 -4.94 7.97 12.35
C THR A 481 -4.75 8.87 13.56
N THR A 482 -5.67 8.84 14.51
CA THR A 482 -5.67 9.72 15.71
C THR A 482 -4.33 9.73 16.45
N ASP A 483 -3.73 8.55 16.67
CA ASP A 483 -2.47 8.44 17.42
C ASP A 483 -1.29 9.03 16.63
N TRP A 484 -1.26 8.83 15.32
CA TRP A 484 -0.22 9.41 14.48
C TRP A 484 -0.37 10.92 14.31
N ILE A 485 -1.62 11.44 14.20
CA ILE A 485 -1.87 12.89 14.17
C ILE A 485 -1.40 13.55 15.46
N LYS A 486 -1.65 12.95 16.64
CA LYS A 486 -1.13 13.46 17.92
C LYS A 486 0.40 13.55 17.93
N LYS A 487 1.09 12.51 17.45
CA LYS A 487 2.55 12.57 17.31
C LYS A 487 3.00 13.67 16.34
N GLY A 488 2.24 13.89 15.26
CA GLY A 488 2.48 15.00 14.35
C GLY A 488 2.40 16.35 15.05
N ILE A 489 1.36 16.56 15.87
CA ILE A 489 1.15 17.78 16.68
C ILE A 489 2.34 18.01 17.63
N GLU A 490 2.79 16.97 18.34
CA GLU A 490 3.94 17.06 19.22
C GLU A 490 5.21 17.54 18.50
N HIS A 491 5.45 17.04 17.29
CA HIS A 491 6.62 17.43 16.51
C HIS A 491 6.50 18.84 15.93
N PHE A 492 5.32 19.26 15.47
CA PHE A 492 5.10 20.64 15.05
C PHE A 492 5.31 21.61 16.22
N GLN A 493 4.82 21.27 17.42
CA GLN A 493 5.04 22.10 18.61
C GLN A 493 6.53 22.22 18.95
N GLN A 494 7.28 21.10 18.93
CA GLN A 494 8.72 21.12 19.12
C GLN A 494 9.44 21.98 18.06
N ALA A 495 9.00 21.94 16.80
CA ALA A 495 9.55 22.78 15.74
C ALA A 495 9.32 24.27 16.02
N ILE A 496 8.14 24.64 16.50
CA ILE A 496 7.76 26.01 16.90
C ILE A 496 8.56 26.46 18.13
N ASP A 497 8.76 25.58 19.10
CA ASP A 497 9.57 25.86 20.29
C ASP A 497 11.03 26.22 19.94
N LEU A 498 11.59 25.57 18.88
CA LEU A 498 12.93 25.84 18.36
C LEU A 498 13.01 27.05 17.45
N ASP A 499 11.96 27.34 16.69
CA ASP A 499 11.85 28.50 15.82
C ASP A 499 10.41 29.05 15.83
N PRO A 500 10.12 30.00 16.72
CA PRO A 500 8.79 30.63 16.83
C PRO A 500 8.32 31.40 15.57
N ASN A 501 9.22 31.67 14.61
CA ASN A 501 8.90 32.33 13.36
C ASN A 501 8.67 31.34 12.19
N TYR A 502 8.62 30.04 12.47
CA TYR A 502 8.47 29.03 11.44
C TYR A 502 7.01 28.87 11.00
N ALA A 503 6.55 29.69 10.04
CA ALA A 503 5.17 29.75 9.57
C ALA A 503 4.62 28.39 9.09
N LEU A 504 5.42 27.55 8.39
CA LEU A 504 4.96 26.24 7.92
C LEU A 504 4.72 25.25 9.07
N ALA A 505 5.42 25.38 10.20
CA ALA A 505 5.15 24.54 11.37
C ALA A 505 3.79 24.85 11.99
N TYR A 506 3.41 26.14 12.03
CA TYR A 506 2.06 26.56 12.44
C TYR A 506 1.00 26.09 11.45
N THR A 507 1.24 26.16 10.13
CA THR A 507 0.34 25.63 9.09
C THR A 507 0.11 24.12 9.28
N GLY A 508 1.21 23.37 9.49
CA GLY A 508 1.12 21.93 9.76
C GLY A 508 0.37 21.59 11.04
N LEU A 509 0.55 22.40 12.09
CA LEU A 509 -0.16 22.28 13.36
C LEU A 509 -1.66 22.55 13.20
N ALA A 510 -2.03 23.59 12.44
CA ALA A 510 -3.40 23.94 12.11
C ALA A 510 -4.11 22.82 11.34
N ASP A 511 -3.46 22.27 10.31
CA ASP A 511 -3.96 21.13 9.55
C ASP A 511 -4.16 19.90 10.44
N ALA A 512 -3.20 19.60 11.31
CA ALA A 512 -3.28 18.45 12.20
C ALA A 512 -4.46 18.54 13.18
N TYR A 513 -4.73 19.72 13.75
CA TYR A 513 -5.92 19.95 14.57
C TYR A 513 -7.21 19.85 13.76
N SER A 514 -7.24 20.39 12.53
CA SER A 514 -8.41 20.28 11.65
C SER A 514 -8.75 18.82 11.31
N PHE A 515 -7.75 17.97 11.10
CA PHE A 515 -7.95 16.54 10.91
C PHE A 515 -8.49 15.85 12.17
N LEU A 516 -8.04 16.20 13.37
CA LEU A 516 -8.60 15.66 14.60
C LEU A 516 -10.07 16.06 14.78
N ALA A 517 -10.43 17.29 14.38
CA ALA A 517 -11.79 17.79 14.48
C ALA A 517 -12.75 17.06 13.50
N SER A 518 -12.29 16.76 12.28
CA SER A 518 -13.14 16.29 11.18
C SER A 518 -13.21 14.78 11.03
N SER A 519 -12.11 14.05 11.30
CA SER A 519 -11.95 12.69 10.76
C SER A 519 -12.59 11.58 11.58
N THR A 520 -12.77 11.75 12.88
CA THR A 520 -13.20 10.63 13.74
C THR A 520 -14.32 10.98 14.73
N GLY A 521 -14.67 12.27 14.88
CA GLY A 521 -15.68 12.69 15.84
C GLY A 521 -15.33 12.41 17.30
N GLY A 522 -14.05 12.10 17.59
CA GLY A 522 -13.64 11.70 18.94
C GLY A 522 -13.24 12.85 19.88
N TYR A 523 -13.33 14.10 19.43
CA TYR A 523 -12.98 15.30 20.20
C TYR A 523 -14.07 16.35 20.12
N PRO A 524 -14.36 17.04 21.26
CA PRO A 524 -15.30 18.14 21.24
C PRO A 524 -14.82 19.27 20.30
N PRO A 525 -15.69 19.79 19.42
CA PRO A 525 -15.34 20.89 18.52
C PRO A 525 -14.74 22.09 19.25
N ARG A 526 -15.29 22.44 20.41
CA ARG A 526 -14.84 23.56 21.26
C ARG A 526 -13.41 23.43 21.77
N ASP A 527 -12.87 22.21 21.83
CA ASP A 527 -11.51 21.95 22.34
C ASP A 527 -10.47 21.99 21.23
N ILE A 528 -10.87 21.76 19.98
CA ILE A 528 -9.96 21.54 18.86
C ILE A 528 -9.97 22.69 17.84
N TYR A 529 -11.15 23.15 17.38
CA TYR A 529 -11.21 24.21 16.36
C TYR A 529 -10.51 25.50 16.77
N PRO A 530 -10.63 26.01 18.03
CA PRO A 530 -9.91 27.21 18.44
C PRO A 530 -8.38 27.06 18.35
N LYS A 531 -7.86 25.84 18.55
CA LYS A 531 -6.42 25.56 18.41
C LYS A 531 -5.98 25.55 16.94
N ALA A 532 -6.82 24.98 16.06
CA ALA A 532 -6.58 25.00 14.63
C ALA A 532 -6.59 26.44 14.08
N GLU A 533 -7.59 27.22 14.51
CA GLU A 533 -7.72 28.61 14.12
C GLU A 533 -6.56 29.48 14.61
N ALA A 534 -6.19 29.37 15.88
CA ALA A 534 -5.06 30.13 16.46
C ALA A 534 -3.76 29.81 15.73
N ALA A 535 -3.50 28.54 15.41
CA ALA A 535 -2.33 28.14 14.65
C ALA A 535 -2.36 28.68 13.21
N ALA A 536 -3.51 28.63 12.53
CA ALA A 536 -3.64 29.19 11.18
C ALA A 536 -3.43 30.72 11.16
N LEU A 537 -4.02 31.44 12.11
CA LEU A 537 -3.84 32.89 12.25
C LEU A 537 -2.38 33.24 12.51
N GLN A 538 -1.69 32.49 13.39
CA GLN A 538 -0.27 32.73 13.65
C GLN A 538 0.58 32.45 12.41
N ALA A 539 0.25 31.41 11.62
CA ALA A 539 0.93 31.16 10.34
C ALA A 539 0.76 32.35 9.39
N LEU A 540 -0.44 32.91 9.28
CA LEU A 540 -0.77 34.03 8.39
C LEU A 540 -0.19 35.36 8.88
N GLU A 541 -0.02 35.56 10.18
CA GLU A 541 0.70 36.71 10.73
C GLU A 541 2.18 36.71 10.33
N LEU A 542 2.79 35.53 10.26
CA LEU A 542 4.17 35.33 9.83
C LEU A 542 4.32 35.37 8.30
N ASP A 543 3.36 34.84 7.57
CA ASP A 543 3.34 34.81 6.10
C ASP A 543 1.90 34.74 5.55
N ASP A 544 1.37 35.86 5.10
CA ASP A 544 0.01 36.00 4.54
C ASP A 544 -0.15 35.38 3.13
N THR A 545 0.91 34.82 2.58
CA THR A 545 0.89 34.16 1.25
C THR A 545 0.70 32.63 1.33
N LEU A 546 0.47 32.07 2.52
CA LEU A 546 0.28 30.63 2.73
C LEU A 546 -1.16 30.21 2.39
N GLY A 547 -1.42 29.77 1.17
CA GLY A 547 -2.74 29.30 0.73
C GLY A 547 -3.28 28.14 1.54
N GLU A 548 -2.42 27.26 2.06
CA GLU A 548 -2.82 26.14 2.96
C GLU A 548 -3.40 26.68 4.28
N ALA A 549 -2.78 27.70 4.89
CA ALA A 549 -3.25 28.30 6.13
C ALA A 549 -4.61 29.01 5.95
N HIS A 550 -4.80 29.75 4.84
CA HIS A 550 -6.08 30.32 4.45
C HIS A 550 -7.16 29.23 4.30
N SER A 551 -6.85 28.12 3.63
CA SER A 551 -7.78 27.00 3.46
C SER A 551 -8.22 26.40 4.82
N THR A 552 -7.29 26.23 5.75
CA THR A 552 -7.57 25.74 7.11
C THR A 552 -8.41 26.73 7.92
N LEU A 553 -8.10 28.04 7.80
CA LEU A 553 -8.90 29.08 8.46
C LEU A 553 -10.33 29.11 7.91
N GLY A 554 -10.50 29.00 6.58
CA GLY A 554 -11.80 28.89 5.94
C GLY A 554 -12.61 27.68 6.44
N PHE A 555 -11.94 26.56 6.69
CA PHE A 555 -12.55 25.36 7.27
C PHE A 555 -13.04 25.59 8.71
N CYS A 556 -12.26 26.26 9.55
CA CYS A 556 -12.67 26.62 10.92
C CYS A 556 -13.85 27.58 10.91
N ARG A 557 -13.80 28.63 10.08
CA ARG A 557 -14.89 29.62 9.94
C ARG A 557 -16.21 28.96 9.49
N LEU A 558 -16.13 28.01 8.56
CA LEU A 558 -17.30 27.29 8.03
C LEU A 558 -17.93 26.36 9.07
N LEU A 559 -17.11 25.50 9.71
CA LEU A 559 -17.65 24.38 10.49
C LEU A 559 -17.82 24.67 11.98
N PHE A 560 -17.10 25.66 12.51
CA PHE A 560 -17.14 25.97 13.93
C PHE A 560 -17.79 27.32 14.22
N ASP A 561 -17.38 28.40 13.52
CA ASP A 561 -17.91 29.74 13.75
C ASP A 561 -19.26 29.95 13.06
N TRP A 562 -19.51 29.16 11.98
CA TRP A 562 -20.64 29.37 11.06
C TRP A 562 -20.64 30.79 10.49
N ASP A 563 -19.41 31.29 10.23
CA ASP A 563 -19.18 32.56 9.54
C ASP A 563 -18.91 32.27 8.04
N PHE A 564 -20.02 32.13 7.32
CA PHE A 564 -19.98 31.79 5.89
C PHE A 564 -19.28 32.85 5.04
N ALA A 565 -19.42 34.13 5.42
CA ALA A 565 -18.79 35.22 4.66
C ALA A 565 -17.26 35.22 4.82
N ALA A 566 -16.77 35.06 6.04
CA ALA A 566 -15.34 34.91 6.30
C ALA A 566 -14.79 33.64 5.67
N ALA A 567 -15.50 32.50 5.75
CA ALA A 567 -15.08 31.25 5.13
C ALA A 567 -14.90 31.40 3.60
N GLU A 568 -15.84 32.07 2.92
CA GLU A 568 -15.76 32.33 1.48
C GLU A 568 -14.51 33.15 1.13
N CYS A 569 -14.26 34.21 1.91
CA CYS A 569 -13.10 35.07 1.70
C CYS A 569 -11.79 34.29 1.79
N GLU A 570 -11.65 33.48 2.83
CA GLU A 570 -10.44 32.68 3.07
C GLU A 570 -10.22 31.62 1.99
N TYR A 571 -11.26 30.89 1.55
CA TYR A 571 -11.12 29.92 0.46
C TYR A 571 -10.78 30.57 -0.90
N LYS A 572 -11.39 31.71 -1.22
CA LYS A 572 -11.04 32.45 -2.44
C LYS A 572 -9.60 32.91 -2.39
N ARG A 573 -9.14 33.40 -1.23
CA ARG A 573 -7.75 33.79 -1.04
C ARG A 573 -6.79 32.62 -1.18
N ALA A 574 -7.12 31.46 -0.65
CA ALA A 574 -6.34 30.23 -0.83
C ALA A 574 -6.17 29.84 -2.31
N ILE A 575 -7.24 29.94 -3.10
CA ILE A 575 -7.22 29.65 -4.54
C ILE A 575 -6.41 30.71 -5.31
N GLU A 576 -6.53 32.00 -4.99
CA GLU A 576 -5.72 33.06 -5.60
C GLU A 576 -4.23 32.85 -5.40
N LEU A 577 -3.84 32.46 -4.18
CA LEU A 577 -2.44 32.24 -3.83
C LEU A 577 -1.88 30.94 -4.42
N SER A 578 -2.72 29.91 -4.56
CA SER A 578 -2.32 28.58 -5.02
C SER A 578 -3.37 27.97 -5.95
N PRO A 579 -3.52 28.43 -7.20
CA PRO A 579 -4.60 28.05 -8.11
C PRO A 579 -4.53 26.59 -8.61
N ASN A 580 -3.43 25.90 -8.38
CA ASN A 580 -3.24 24.50 -8.70
C ASN A 580 -3.27 23.58 -7.46
N TYR A 581 -3.64 24.12 -6.29
CA TYR A 581 -3.78 23.35 -5.05
C TYR A 581 -5.17 22.71 -4.98
N ALA A 582 -5.26 21.42 -5.28
CA ALA A 582 -6.53 20.68 -5.34
C ALA A 582 -7.37 20.81 -4.06
N ASN A 583 -6.72 20.80 -2.88
CA ASN A 583 -7.42 20.89 -1.59
C ASN A 583 -8.09 22.26 -1.36
N ALA A 584 -7.55 23.37 -1.94
CA ALA A 584 -8.20 24.67 -1.83
C ALA A 584 -9.53 24.69 -2.61
N HIS A 585 -9.54 24.11 -3.82
CA HIS A 585 -10.76 23.94 -4.62
C HIS A 585 -11.78 23.01 -3.94
N ASP A 586 -11.30 21.90 -3.36
CA ASP A 586 -12.18 20.99 -2.61
C ASP A 586 -12.75 21.67 -1.34
N GLY A 587 -11.92 22.40 -0.58
CA GLY A 587 -12.36 23.18 0.57
C GLY A 587 -13.39 24.25 0.19
N TYR A 588 -13.16 25.00 -0.90
CA TYR A 588 -14.16 25.97 -1.39
C TYR A 588 -15.44 25.28 -1.85
N SER A 589 -15.34 24.09 -2.48
CA SER A 589 -16.52 23.30 -2.80
C SER A 589 -17.33 22.90 -1.57
N PHE A 590 -16.67 22.68 -0.43
CA PHE A 590 -17.32 22.39 0.86
C PHE A 590 -18.20 23.54 1.32
N TYR A 591 -17.69 24.77 1.25
CA TYR A 591 -18.45 25.97 1.50
C TYR A 591 -19.66 26.11 0.54
N LEU A 592 -19.42 25.94 -0.77
CA LEU A 592 -20.46 26.04 -1.80
C LEU A 592 -21.56 24.97 -1.63
N LYS A 593 -21.18 23.77 -1.21
CA LYS A 593 -22.13 22.70 -0.84
C LYS A 593 -23.00 23.12 0.34
N ALA A 594 -22.39 23.64 1.42
CA ALA A 594 -23.10 24.05 2.64
C ALA A 594 -24.10 25.19 2.36
N THR A 595 -23.75 26.13 1.49
CA THR A 595 -24.58 27.27 1.10
C THR A 595 -25.56 26.99 -0.06
N GLY A 596 -25.66 25.72 -0.51
CA GLY A 596 -26.61 25.34 -1.56
C GLY A 596 -26.25 25.83 -2.99
N GLN A 597 -25.03 26.32 -3.19
CA GLN A 597 -24.56 26.80 -4.50
C GLN A 597 -24.10 25.62 -5.37
N HIS A 598 -25.01 24.69 -5.66
CA HIS A 598 -24.72 23.36 -6.21
C HIS A 598 -23.91 23.40 -7.52
N THR A 599 -24.28 24.28 -8.47
CA THR A 599 -23.58 24.37 -9.77
C THR A 599 -22.12 24.83 -9.60
N ALA A 600 -21.88 25.76 -8.70
CA ALA A 600 -20.54 26.24 -8.41
C ALA A 600 -19.73 25.16 -7.65
N ALA A 601 -20.35 24.47 -6.68
CA ALA A 601 -19.75 23.36 -5.96
C ALA A 601 -19.28 22.23 -6.89
N ILE A 602 -20.12 21.85 -7.87
CA ILE A 602 -19.77 20.83 -8.87
C ILE A 602 -18.56 21.28 -9.68
N ARG A 603 -18.50 22.55 -10.13
CA ARG A 603 -17.35 23.06 -10.90
C ARG A 603 -16.05 23.03 -10.09
N GLU A 604 -16.10 23.43 -8.83
CA GLU A 604 -14.90 23.42 -7.98
C GLU A 604 -14.45 21.97 -7.68
N CYS A 605 -15.39 21.03 -7.44
CA CYS A 605 -15.06 19.61 -7.31
C CYS A 605 -14.45 19.03 -8.60
N GLN A 606 -15.00 19.40 -9.78
CA GLN A 606 -14.43 19.00 -11.06
C GLN A 606 -13.01 19.54 -11.23
N ARG A 607 -12.77 20.80 -10.84
CA ARG A 607 -11.44 21.40 -10.87
C ARG A 607 -10.47 20.68 -9.92
N ALA A 608 -10.89 20.34 -8.70
CA ALA A 608 -10.10 19.54 -7.77
C ALA A 608 -9.75 18.16 -8.36
N GLN A 609 -10.71 17.49 -9.02
CA GLN A 609 -10.50 16.21 -9.68
C GLN A 609 -9.58 16.31 -10.92
N GLU A 610 -9.63 17.40 -11.68
CA GLU A 610 -8.68 17.65 -12.79
C GLU A 610 -7.25 17.81 -12.28
N LEU A 611 -7.09 18.48 -11.12
CA LEU A 611 -5.79 18.71 -10.50
C LEU A 611 -5.25 17.43 -9.85
N ASP A 612 -6.13 16.58 -9.29
CA ASP A 612 -5.78 15.31 -8.64
C ASP A 612 -6.70 14.16 -9.11
N PRO A 613 -6.50 13.64 -10.34
CA PRO A 613 -7.44 12.69 -10.97
C PRO A 613 -7.57 11.34 -10.26
N LEU A 614 -6.54 10.94 -9.52
CA LEU A 614 -6.52 9.65 -8.81
C LEU A 614 -6.85 9.79 -7.32
N SER A 615 -7.24 10.97 -6.86
CA SER A 615 -7.70 11.20 -5.50
C SER A 615 -9.08 10.59 -5.28
N LEU A 616 -9.15 9.60 -4.39
CA LEU A 616 -10.41 9.00 -3.96
C LEU A 616 -11.32 10.05 -3.31
N PHE A 617 -10.73 10.95 -2.52
CA PHE A 617 -11.48 12.01 -1.82
C PHE A 617 -12.00 13.08 -2.78
N ALA A 618 -11.19 13.56 -3.74
CA ALA A 618 -11.66 14.55 -4.73
C ALA A 618 -12.79 13.98 -5.61
N THR A 619 -12.66 12.70 -6.02
CA THR A 619 -13.70 12.01 -6.77
C THR A 619 -14.98 11.83 -5.95
N LEU A 620 -14.85 11.46 -4.69
CA LEU A 620 -15.99 11.30 -3.77
C LEU A 620 -16.63 12.64 -3.44
N SER A 621 -15.83 13.72 -3.32
CA SER A 621 -16.32 15.09 -3.07
C SER A 621 -17.25 15.58 -4.18
N LEU A 622 -16.95 15.22 -5.45
CA LEU A 622 -17.85 15.46 -6.57
C LEU A 622 -19.15 14.64 -6.41
N GLY A 623 -19.07 13.41 -5.92
CA GLY A 623 -20.24 12.61 -5.56
C GLY A 623 -21.12 13.30 -4.51
N TRP A 624 -20.48 13.88 -3.46
CA TRP A 624 -21.20 14.68 -2.46
C TRP A 624 -21.86 15.93 -3.04
N ALA A 625 -21.20 16.62 -3.98
CA ALA A 625 -21.80 17.79 -4.64
C ALA A 625 -23.07 17.41 -5.40
N TYR A 626 -23.06 16.29 -6.14
CA TYR A 626 -24.27 15.76 -6.78
C TYR A 626 -25.34 15.29 -5.77
N TYR A 627 -24.93 14.66 -4.66
CA TYR A 627 -25.85 14.26 -3.60
C TYR A 627 -26.64 15.43 -3.02
N PHE A 628 -25.96 16.53 -2.69
CA PHE A 628 -26.62 17.74 -2.17
C PHE A 628 -27.43 18.46 -3.25
N ALA A 629 -27.02 18.36 -4.52
CA ALA A 629 -27.82 18.80 -5.67
C ALA A 629 -28.99 17.88 -5.99
N ARG A 630 -29.18 16.78 -5.27
CA ARG A 630 -30.22 15.75 -5.43
C ARG A 630 -30.13 14.97 -6.78
N ASP A 631 -29.00 15.06 -7.46
CA ASP A 631 -28.69 14.22 -8.62
C ASP A 631 -28.05 12.90 -8.14
N TYR A 632 -28.91 12.01 -7.67
CA TYR A 632 -28.49 10.76 -7.04
C TYR A 632 -27.83 9.78 -8.01
N ASP A 633 -28.18 9.82 -9.30
CA ASP A 633 -27.59 8.95 -10.31
C ASP A 633 -26.18 9.39 -10.67
N ALA A 634 -25.94 10.69 -10.81
CA ALA A 634 -24.60 11.24 -10.96
C ALA A 634 -23.74 10.98 -9.71
N ALA A 635 -24.31 11.11 -8.50
CA ALA A 635 -23.65 10.80 -7.25
C ALA A 635 -23.17 9.34 -7.19
N LEU A 636 -24.03 8.37 -7.54
CA LEU A 636 -23.66 6.94 -7.60
C LEU A 636 -22.63 6.66 -8.69
N THR A 637 -22.63 7.41 -9.79
CA THR A 637 -21.63 7.26 -10.84
C THR A 637 -20.23 7.63 -10.34
N GLN A 638 -20.09 8.72 -9.59
CA GLN A 638 -18.81 9.08 -8.96
C GLN A 638 -18.40 8.06 -7.90
N THR A 639 -19.36 7.59 -7.10
CA THR A 639 -19.10 6.57 -6.09
C THR A 639 -18.55 5.27 -6.71
N ARG A 640 -19.12 4.82 -7.84
CA ARG A 640 -18.62 3.64 -8.57
C ARG A 640 -17.18 3.84 -9.06
N LYS A 641 -16.85 5.00 -9.61
CA LYS A 641 -15.46 5.30 -10.00
C LYS A 641 -14.47 5.17 -8.82
N VAL A 642 -14.87 5.64 -7.61
CA VAL A 642 -14.03 5.47 -6.41
C VAL A 642 -13.87 4.00 -6.07
N LEU A 643 -14.94 3.20 -6.12
CA LEU A 643 -14.90 1.76 -5.83
C LEU A 643 -14.16 0.94 -6.88
N GLU A 644 -14.10 1.41 -8.14
CA GLU A 644 -13.24 0.84 -9.18
C GLU A 644 -11.75 1.10 -8.90
N MET A 645 -11.41 2.24 -8.29
CA MET A 645 -10.04 2.57 -7.90
C MET A 645 -9.63 1.85 -6.61
N ASP A 646 -10.54 1.72 -5.64
CA ASP A 646 -10.34 1.01 -4.37
C ASP A 646 -11.66 0.45 -3.84
N THR A 647 -11.86 -0.85 -3.99
CA THR A 647 -13.07 -1.57 -3.55
C THR A 647 -13.25 -1.54 -2.02
N ASN A 648 -12.18 -1.28 -1.25
CA ASN A 648 -12.18 -1.28 0.21
C ASN A 648 -12.28 0.14 0.80
N PHE A 649 -12.51 1.15 -0.02
CA PHE A 649 -12.65 2.52 0.47
C PHE A 649 -14.00 2.72 1.17
N GLY A 650 -14.02 2.57 2.50
CA GLY A 650 -15.23 2.58 3.32
C GLY A 650 -16.10 3.83 3.19
N PHE A 651 -15.50 5.00 2.93
CA PHE A 651 -16.24 6.25 2.70
C PHE A 651 -17.09 6.22 1.42
N ALA A 652 -16.67 5.49 0.37
CA ALA A 652 -17.47 5.33 -0.83
C ALA A 652 -18.70 4.45 -0.57
N HIS A 653 -18.55 3.37 0.19
CA HIS A 653 -19.69 2.55 0.62
C HIS A 653 -20.66 3.34 1.51
N TRP A 654 -20.15 4.19 2.40
CA TRP A 654 -20.96 5.08 3.21
C TRP A 654 -21.75 6.08 2.35
N HIS A 655 -21.10 6.72 1.37
CA HIS A 655 -21.75 7.62 0.43
C HIS A 655 -22.83 6.91 -0.39
N ALA A 656 -22.51 5.71 -0.93
CA ALA A 656 -23.49 4.89 -1.65
C ALA A 656 -24.73 4.61 -0.78
N GLY A 657 -24.51 4.25 0.48
CA GLY A 657 -25.61 4.00 1.42
C GLY A 657 -26.51 5.20 1.65
N LYS A 658 -25.93 6.41 1.79
CA LYS A 658 -26.71 7.66 1.88
C LYS A 658 -27.52 7.92 0.60
N VAL A 659 -26.93 7.73 -0.57
CA VAL A 659 -27.64 7.91 -1.85
C VAL A 659 -28.77 6.90 -2.00
N TYR A 660 -28.56 5.62 -1.66
CA TYR A 660 -29.60 4.60 -1.69
C TYR A 660 -30.75 4.90 -0.74
N LEU A 661 -30.48 5.48 0.45
CA LEU A 661 -31.53 5.97 1.37
C LEU A 661 -32.44 6.99 0.69
N GLN A 662 -31.86 7.97 -0.01
CA GLN A 662 -32.64 9.01 -0.70
C GLN A 662 -33.41 8.49 -1.91
N LYS A 663 -32.95 7.39 -2.51
CA LYS A 663 -33.67 6.70 -3.61
C LYS A 663 -34.74 5.72 -3.10
N GLY A 664 -34.93 5.58 -1.77
CA GLY A 664 -35.86 4.61 -1.18
C GLY A 664 -35.39 3.14 -1.30
N MET A 665 -34.14 2.91 -1.69
CA MET A 665 -33.53 1.59 -1.83
C MET A 665 -32.94 1.12 -0.49
N PHE A 666 -33.82 0.89 0.49
CA PHE A 666 -33.42 0.64 1.88
C PHE A 666 -32.60 -0.65 2.07
N PRO A 667 -32.89 -1.78 1.39
CA PRO A 667 -32.07 -2.96 1.49
C PRO A 667 -30.61 -2.74 1.04
N GLU A 668 -30.43 -2.06 -0.09
CA GLU A 668 -29.12 -1.71 -0.66
C GLU A 668 -28.37 -0.72 0.23
N ALA A 669 -29.10 0.25 0.80
CA ALA A 669 -28.54 1.20 1.76
C ALA A 669 -27.97 0.48 2.99
N VAL A 670 -28.72 -0.46 3.56
CA VAL A 670 -28.26 -1.26 4.71
C VAL A 670 -27.02 -2.09 4.37
N ILE A 671 -26.98 -2.71 3.18
CA ILE A 671 -25.82 -3.50 2.76
C ILE A 671 -24.58 -2.62 2.64
N ALA A 672 -24.69 -1.49 1.92
CA ALA A 672 -23.58 -0.57 1.71
C ALA A 672 -23.06 0.02 3.03
N LEU A 673 -23.96 0.48 3.93
CA LEU A 673 -23.58 1.05 5.22
C LEU A 673 -22.98 0.01 6.17
N ARG A 674 -23.43 -1.25 6.13
CA ARG A 674 -22.81 -2.33 6.88
C ARG A 674 -21.40 -2.61 6.39
N GLN A 675 -21.18 -2.60 5.07
CA GLN A 675 -19.86 -2.77 4.49
C GLN A 675 -18.94 -1.61 4.89
N ALA A 676 -19.42 -0.38 4.82
CA ALA A 676 -18.69 0.80 5.29
C ALA A 676 -18.26 0.66 6.77
N LEU A 677 -19.19 0.25 7.63
CA LEU A 677 -18.92 0.04 9.06
C LEU A 677 -17.86 -1.04 9.32
N ASN A 678 -17.89 -2.12 8.54
CA ASN A 678 -16.89 -3.21 8.65
C ASN A 678 -15.50 -2.77 8.21
N LEU A 679 -15.40 -1.92 7.18
CA LEU A 679 -14.13 -1.45 6.63
C LEU A 679 -13.47 -0.36 7.48
N VAL A 680 -14.27 0.57 8.03
CA VAL A 680 -13.75 1.73 8.78
C VAL A 680 -13.72 1.50 10.30
N GLY A 681 -14.43 0.47 10.77
CA GLY A 681 -14.62 0.23 12.20
C GLY A 681 -15.81 1.02 12.79
N GLY A 682 -16.05 0.83 14.07
CA GLY A 682 -17.23 1.33 14.79
C GLY A 682 -17.21 2.84 15.11
N THR A 683 -16.89 3.69 14.13
CA THR A 683 -16.91 5.15 14.33
C THR A 683 -18.33 5.72 14.30
N PRO A 684 -18.60 6.80 15.07
CA PRO A 684 -19.94 7.35 15.25
C PRO A 684 -20.74 7.61 13.98
N PRO A 685 -20.19 8.24 12.90
CA PRO A 685 -20.95 8.49 11.68
C PRO A 685 -21.53 7.21 11.06
N PHE A 686 -20.70 6.17 10.93
CA PHE A 686 -21.09 4.93 10.24
C PHE A 686 -22.16 4.16 11.03
N ILE A 687 -22.07 4.15 12.37
CA ILE A 687 -23.09 3.57 13.25
C ILE A 687 -24.42 4.32 13.09
N SER A 688 -24.37 5.67 13.07
CA SER A 688 -25.53 6.53 12.97
C SER A 688 -26.30 6.32 11.68
N PHE A 689 -25.62 6.37 10.52
CA PHE A 689 -26.26 6.21 9.22
C PHE A 689 -26.84 4.79 9.03
N LEU A 690 -26.16 3.77 9.54
CA LEU A 690 -26.69 2.40 9.54
C LEU A 690 -27.94 2.29 10.43
N GLY A 691 -27.93 2.92 11.60
CA GLY A 691 -29.09 2.98 12.49
C GLY A 691 -30.31 3.65 11.83
N HIS A 692 -30.08 4.79 11.17
CA HIS A 692 -31.11 5.49 10.40
C HIS A 692 -31.63 4.61 9.25
N ALA A 693 -30.75 3.93 8.52
CA ALA A 693 -31.12 3.03 7.42
C ALA A 693 -31.96 1.85 7.91
N TYR A 694 -31.64 1.26 9.05
CA TYR A 694 -32.46 0.21 9.66
C TYR A 694 -33.86 0.73 10.00
N ALA A 695 -33.96 1.93 10.57
CA ALA A 695 -35.26 2.52 10.92
C ALA A 695 -36.12 2.74 9.66
N LYS A 696 -35.57 3.37 8.59
CA LYS A 696 -36.27 3.58 7.32
C LYS A 696 -36.59 2.25 6.59
N ALA A 697 -35.80 1.19 6.81
CA ALA A 697 -36.06 -0.17 6.30
C ALA A 697 -37.12 -0.96 7.11
N GLY A 698 -37.81 -0.33 8.08
CA GLY A 698 -38.80 -1.00 8.93
C GLY A 698 -38.22 -1.96 9.97
N LYS A 699 -36.95 -1.76 10.37
CA LYS A 699 -36.21 -2.56 11.37
C LYS A 699 -35.90 -1.76 12.64
N PRO A 700 -36.92 -1.32 13.40
CA PRO A 700 -36.72 -0.41 14.54
C PRO A 700 -35.92 -1.05 15.70
N ARG A 701 -35.91 -2.39 15.82
CA ARG A 701 -35.11 -3.10 16.83
C ARG A 701 -33.62 -2.93 16.57
N GLU A 702 -33.20 -3.16 15.33
CA GLU A 702 -31.81 -2.99 14.89
C GLU A 702 -31.38 -1.52 14.97
N ALA A 703 -32.25 -0.57 14.60
CA ALA A 703 -31.99 0.86 14.75
C ALA A 703 -31.72 1.23 16.22
N ARG A 704 -32.54 0.75 17.16
CA ARG A 704 -32.32 0.97 18.59
C ARG A 704 -31.05 0.28 19.14
N GLN A 705 -30.61 -0.83 18.54
CA GLN A 705 -29.32 -1.43 18.89
C GLN A 705 -28.16 -0.53 18.49
N MET A 706 -28.21 0.09 17.29
CA MET A 706 -27.21 1.08 16.84
C MET A 706 -27.23 2.32 17.74
N LEU A 707 -28.41 2.82 18.12
CA LEU A 707 -28.55 3.92 19.07
C LEU A 707 -27.91 3.58 20.42
N ALA A 708 -28.21 2.41 20.97
CA ALA A 708 -27.63 1.96 22.24
C ALA A 708 -26.09 1.81 22.16
N GLN A 709 -25.56 1.40 20.99
CA GLN A 709 -24.13 1.34 20.75
C GLN A 709 -23.51 2.74 20.74
N LEU A 710 -24.15 3.70 20.07
CA LEU A 710 -23.69 5.09 20.00
C LEU A 710 -23.70 5.75 21.40
N LEU A 711 -24.76 5.55 22.18
CA LEU A 711 -24.87 6.07 23.53
C LEU A 711 -23.82 5.46 24.48
N ARG A 712 -23.50 4.17 24.36
CA ARG A 712 -22.39 3.55 25.10
C ARG A 712 -21.05 4.10 24.69
N LEU A 713 -20.85 4.41 23.40
CA LEU A 713 -19.63 5.02 22.90
C LEU A 713 -19.47 6.44 23.44
N ALA A 714 -20.58 7.21 23.53
CA ALA A 714 -20.61 8.56 24.08
C ALA A 714 -20.19 8.62 25.56
N GLN A 715 -20.29 7.52 26.31
CA GLN A 715 -19.78 7.45 27.69
C GLN A 715 -18.25 7.33 27.77
N LYS A 716 -17.59 6.98 26.68
CA LYS A 716 -16.14 6.72 26.64
C LYS A 716 -15.35 7.76 25.86
N GLN A 717 -15.98 8.41 24.91
CA GLN A 717 -15.39 9.44 24.05
C GLN A 717 -16.46 10.41 23.57
N TYR A 718 -16.06 11.55 23.04
CA TYR A 718 -16.98 12.47 22.41
C TYR A 718 -17.68 11.80 21.21
N VAL A 719 -18.98 11.94 21.12
CA VAL A 719 -19.84 11.55 20.00
C VAL A 719 -20.75 12.73 19.71
N SER A 720 -20.66 13.32 18.51
CA SER A 720 -21.54 14.43 18.16
C SER A 720 -23.01 14.06 18.29
N SER A 721 -23.77 14.87 18.99
CA SER A 721 -25.22 14.73 19.20
C SER A 721 -26.00 14.71 17.90
N TYR A 722 -25.47 15.31 16.83
CA TYR A 722 -26.04 15.23 15.48
C TYR A 722 -26.21 13.77 15.01
N PHE A 723 -25.26 12.88 15.29
CA PHE A 723 -25.36 11.48 14.90
C PHE A 723 -26.43 10.71 15.67
N ILE A 724 -26.68 11.08 16.91
CA ILE A 724 -27.74 10.50 17.71
C ILE A 724 -29.11 10.99 17.20
N ALA A 725 -29.22 12.29 16.87
CA ALA A 725 -30.40 12.88 16.25
C ALA A 725 -30.85 12.16 14.97
N LEU A 726 -29.89 11.79 14.10
CA LEU A 726 -30.20 11.08 12.83
C LEU A 726 -30.87 9.72 13.06
N ILE A 727 -30.52 8.98 14.11
CA ILE A 727 -31.20 7.70 14.40
C ILE A 727 -32.63 7.94 14.87
N TYR A 728 -32.86 8.92 15.75
CA TYR A 728 -34.21 9.30 16.21
C TYR A 728 -35.06 9.78 15.04
N LEU A 729 -34.49 10.57 14.13
CA LEU A 729 -35.15 11.00 12.89
C LEU A 729 -35.63 9.80 12.07
N GLY A 730 -34.75 8.82 11.87
CA GLY A 730 -35.12 7.58 11.16
C GLY A 730 -36.24 6.81 11.82
N LEU A 731 -36.31 6.81 13.15
CA LEU A 731 -37.36 6.20 13.98
C LEU A 731 -38.67 7.00 14.00
N GLY A 732 -38.69 8.23 13.45
CA GLY A 732 -39.88 9.13 13.47
C GLY A 732 -40.10 9.79 14.82
N GLU A 733 -39.09 9.80 15.70
CA GLU A 733 -39.16 10.40 17.04
C GLU A 733 -38.73 11.87 16.99
N THR A 734 -39.57 12.73 16.40
CA THR A 734 -39.24 14.12 16.04
C THR A 734 -38.82 14.96 17.25
N ASP A 735 -39.47 14.85 18.41
CA ASP A 735 -39.12 15.62 19.61
C ASP A 735 -37.72 15.24 20.12
N GLN A 736 -37.39 13.95 20.10
CA GLN A 736 -36.03 13.48 20.45
C GLN A 736 -35.00 13.97 19.43
N THR A 737 -35.36 13.98 18.17
CA THR A 737 -34.50 14.51 17.09
C THR A 737 -34.11 15.94 17.37
N PHE A 738 -35.08 16.82 17.66
CA PHE A 738 -34.82 18.23 17.98
C PHE A 738 -34.04 18.41 19.28
N ALA A 739 -34.32 17.63 20.32
CA ALA A 739 -33.56 17.69 21.57
C ALA A 739 -32.07 17.41 21.34
N TRP A 740 -31.73 16.42 20.48
CA TRP A 740 -30.35 16.10 20.15
C TRP A 740 -29.74 17.07 19.14
N LEU A 741 -30.50 17.67 18.23
CA LEU A 741 -30.03 18.73 17.34
C LEU A 741 -29.70 20.01 18.15
N GLU A 742 -30.49 20.33 19.19
CA GLU A 742 -30.20 21.44 20.10
C GLU A 742 -28.87 21.21 20.84
N GLN A 743 -28.66 20.00 21.35
CA GLN A 743 -27.40 19.66 21.96
C GLN A 743 -26.22 19.72 20.95
N ALA A 744 -26.43 19.31 19.67
CA ALA A 744 -25.45 19.46 18.62
C ALA A 744 -25.09 20.95 18.36
N TYR A 745 -26.06 21.85 18.48
CA TYR A 745 -25.82 23.29 18.40
C TYR A 745 -24.96 23.78 19.57
N GLU A 746 -25.30 23.37 20.79
CA GLU A 746 -24.52 23.71 21.99
C GLU A 746 -23.07 23.18 21.91
N GLU A 747 -22.86 22.01 21.31
CA GLU A 747 -21.54 21.42 21.09
C GLU A 747 -20.75 22.10 19.97
N ARG A 748 -21.34 22.98 19.17
CA ARG A 748 -20.77 23.53 17.93
C ARG A 748 -20.44 22.46 16.92
N SER A 749 -21.33 21.49 16.71
CA SER A 749 -21.12 20.41 15.74
C SER A 749 -21.00 20.95 14.32
N GLY A 750 -19.87 20.68 13.65
CA GLY A 750 -19.63 21.15 12.29
C GLY A 750 -20.60 20.59 11.24
N PHE A 751 -21.31 19.50 11.56
CA PHE A 751 -22.35 18.94 10.69
C PHE A 751 -23.56 19.85 10.52
N LEU A 752 -23.77 20.78 11.46
CA LEU A 752 -24.87 21.77 11.40
C LEU A 752 -24.66 22.80 10.27
N ALA A 753 -23.44 22.98 9.75
CA ALA A 753 -23.19 23.80 8.58
C ALA A 753 -23.89 23.30 7.31
N PHE A 754 -24.33 22.04 7.28
CA PHE A 754 -24.98 21.41 6.11
C PHE A 754 -26.47 21.14 6.30
N ILE A 755 -27.07 21.46 7.45
CA ILE A 755 -28.47 21.07 7.76
C ILE A 755 -29.47 21.62 6.75
N ASN A 756 -29.21 22.79 6.17
CA ASN A 756 -30.09 23.37 5.16
C ASN A 756 -30.09 22.58 3.83
N VAL A 757 -29.01 21.87 3.51
CA VAL A 757 -28.86 21.16 2.24
C VAL A 757 -28.95 19.64 2.39
N GLU A 758 -28.88 19.10 3.61
CA GLU A 758 -28.87 17.66 3.87
C GLU A 758 -30.25 17.03 3.57
N PRO A 759 -30.39 16.17 2.53
CA PRO A 759 -31.66 15.59 2.13
C PRO A 759 -32.31 14.74 3.23
N MET A 760 -31.53 14.15 4.13
CA MET A 760 -32.06 13.31 5.20
C MET A 760 -32.91 14.10 6.21
N LEU A 761 -32.72 15.42 6.27
CA LEU A 761 -33.44 16.30 7.16
C LEU A 761 -34.69 16.94 6.53
N ASP A 762 -35.03 16.56 5.30
CA ASP A 762 -36.17 17.16 4.57
C ASP A 762 -37.50 16.96 5.32
N ASP A 763 -37.65 15.85 6.06
CA ASP A 763 -38.85 15.59 6.87
C ASP A 763 -39.03 16.61 8.03
N LEU A 764 -37.99 17.38 8.39
CA LEU A 764 -38.05 18.43 9.40
C LEU A 764 -38.35 19.82 8.84
N ARG A 765 -38.32 20.01 7.53
CA ARG A 765 -38.60 21.28 6.88
C ARG A 765 -40.07 21.68 7.12
N GLY A 766 -40.27 22.91 7.50
CA GLY A 766 -41.60 23.42 7.90
C GLY A 766 -41.93 23.26 9.38
N ASP A 767 -41.06 22.65 10.19
CA ASP A 767 -41.16 22.74 11.66
C ASP A 767 -40.44 24.01 12.11
N ALA A 768 -41.13 24.85 12.89
CA ALA A 768 -40.60 26.13 13.39
C ALA A 768 -39.27 25.99 14.16
N ARG A 769 -39.06 24.85 14.82
CA ARG A 769 -37.82 24.55 15.53
C ARG A 769 -36.65 24.38 14.55
N PHE A 770 -36.92 23.87 13.35
CA PHE A 770 -35.88 23.71 12.34
C PHE A 770 -35.52 25.06 11.73
N GLU A 771 -36.50 25.91 11.47
CA GLU A 771 -36.28 27.28 11.00
C GLU A 771 -35.47 28.11 12.00
N ASP A 772 -35.81 28.05 13.30
CA ASP A 772 -35.05 28.70 14.39
C ASP A 772 -33.59 28.18 14.42
N LEU A 773 -33.36 26.88 14.25
CA LEU A 773 -32.04 26.33 14.22
C LEU A 773 -31.23 26.82 13.01
N LEU A 774 -31.86 26.92 11.81
CA LEU A 774 -31.24 27.48 10.61
C LEU A 774 -30.82 28.94 10.80
N GLU A 775 -31.67 29.79 11.41
CA GLU A 775 -31.33 31.17 11.73
C GLU A 775 -30.12 31.26 12.66
N ARG A 776 -30.11 30.48 13.75
CA ARG A 776 -29.00 30.47 14.70
C ARG A 776 -27.68 29.96 14.12
N VAL A 777 -27.75 29.06 13.17
CA VAL A 777 -26.57 28.57 12.41
C VAL A 777 -26.21 29.51 11.25
N ARG A 778 -26.99 30.60 11.02
CA ARG A 778 -26.80 31.61 9.98
C ARG A 778 -26.93 31.05 8.55
N LEU A 779 -27.85 30.12 8.34
CA LEU A 779 -28.15 29.50 7.05
C LEU A 779 -29.41 30.05 6.37
N LEU A 780 -30.10 30.96 7.04
CA LEU A 780 -31.23 31.76 6.53
C LEU A 780 -30.81 33.23 6.35
#